data_887c1458b3c2ab19f970416336407652
#
_entry.id   887c1458b3c2ab19f970416336407652
#
_cell.length_a   1.000
_cell.length_b   1.000
_cell.length_c   1.000
_cell.angle_alpha   90.00
_cell.angle_beta   90.00
_cell.angle_gamma   90.00
#
_symmetry.space_group_name_H-M   'P 1'
#
loop_
_entity.id
_entity.type
_entity.pdbx_description
1 polymer ?
#
loop_
_entity_poly.entity_id
_entity_poly.type
_entity_poly.pdbx_seq_one_letter_code
_entity_poly.pdbx_strand_id
1 'polypeptide(L)'
;MKLLGKIFLILTLFCLNLYSQTDDFIRGVDISFTPQIEDLGGKYKLNGVVKDLLDILKEKGVNYIRLRIWHTPKDGYCGLEKTIQFAKRIKEKGFKFLLDFHYSDSWADPEKQTKPAAWSNLSFESLKDSVYSYTKFVLESLRANNVLPEMVQIGNEVTNGMLWPDGKIYDPTLNQSIQWVKFAQLLQAGINAVKDVDSSNIKIMIHIDRGGDNNGAVYFFNKLKEQKINFDVIGLSFYPWWHGTLEQLKYNLNDLSTRYNKDIIVVETAYPWTLNYQIDNHGNIVGQNTKLLQGFPASLKGQKDFLIILKKIIKETKNNKGKGFFYWEPAYISVPPIGSSWENLTLFGFTNSNLEAEALSSIDVFLPDVDYATINVKMRINTSTLNDTLKPNGIVQLRGEVKGKSSSLLPSGERITWDNLSELIFKNIDGDNWEYTFQMYEGDTLEYSIWTGHTKTKYTYLSGGWEGPVIPFDNSNKNYRLFIAGKNDTILPVQYYNSSKSKIYQYFSPFKQNNDSIGIMFRVNLAHLMSKGIFDPAKNGPVVVRGDSIESEGILSWNRNKLILKREEPSVANNSFWSGIVYFPKYLIQKGRKIHYKFYIDNAPFNGWENSIPDRYFYFPSEDSTLAWKFFNDKNLITDIKEDKSLPDDIKLYQNYPNPFNSSTTIKYELNKDSYVSLCIYNSLGELVKVLDNKFIKAGSYSILWDGRDDNGIYVPSGIYFLNLVANEKRLVNKLILLK
;
A
#
# COMPACT_ATOMS: atom_id res chain seq x y z
N MET A 1 -47.51 -13.87 -33.85
CA MET A 1 -47.84 -13.63 -32.44
C MET A 1 -47.18 -14.58 -31.44
N LYS A 2 -46.87 -15.85 -31.74
CA LYS A 2 -46.17 -16.74 -30.75
C LYS A 2 -44.67 -16.53 -30.62
N LEU A 3 -43.99 -15.80 -31.53
CA LEU A 3 -42.56 -15.49 -31.45
C LEU A 3 -42.24 -14.22 -30.66
N LEU A 4 -43.14 -13.20 -30.72
CA LEU A 4 -43.00 -11.98 -29.92
C LEU A 4 -43.24 -12.21 -28.42
N GLY A 5 -44.11 -13.16 -28.04
CA GLY A 5 -44.36 -13.48 -26.63
C GLY A 5 -43.16 -14.17 -25.93
N LYS A 6 -42.35 -14.92 -26.68
CA LYS A 6 -41.12 -15.57 -26.13
C LYS A 6 -39.96 -14.61 -25.97
N ILE A 7 -39.86 -13.58 -26.81
CA ILE A 7 -38.81 -12.54 -26.70
C ILE A 7 -39.12 -11.61 -25.54
N PHE A 8 -40.41 -11.32 -25.29
CA PHE A 8 -40.80 -10.48 -24.15
C PHE A 8 -40.62 -11.19 -22.79
N LEU A 9 -40.79 -12.53 -22.75
CA LEU A 9 -40.58 -13.32 -21.54
C LEU A 9 -39.10 -13.52 -21.24
N ILE A 10 -38.22 -13.58 -22.26
CA ILE A 10 -36.76 -13.67 -22.10
C ILE A 10 -36.19 -12.30 -21.68
N LEU A 11 -36.68 -11.19 -22.19
CA LEU A 11 -36.28 -9.84 -21.76
C LEU A 11 -36.73 -9.51 -20.33
N THR A 12 -37.91 -9.98 -19.89
CA THR A 12 -38.38 -9.82 -18.50
C THR A 12 -37.61 -10.73 -17.53
N LEU A 13 -37.16 -11.90 -17.96
CA LEU A 13 -36.29 -12.76 -17.15
C LEU A 13 -34.81 -12.26 -17.09
N PHE A 14 -34.35 -11.51 -18.09
CA PHE A 14 -33.02 -10.84 -18.04
C PHE A 14 -33.04 -9.53 -17.22
N CYS A 15 -34.19 -8.86 -17.13
CA CYS A 15 -34.33 -7.68 -16.27
C CYS A 15 -34.59 -8.01 -14.79
N LEU A 16 -34.92 -9.26 -14.45
CA LEU A 16 -35.14 -9.68 -13.06
C LEU A 16 -33.91 -10.31 -12.39
N ASN A 17 -32.79 -10.47 -13.12
CA ASN A 17 -31.50 -10.89 -12.57
C ASN A 17 -30.52 -9.73 -12.33
N LEU A 18 -30.96 -8.48 -12.34
CA LEU A 18 -30.34 -7.43 -11.56
C LEU A 18 -30.75 -7.64 -10.08
N TYR A 19 -30.37 -8.77 -9.52
CA TYR A 19 -30.19 -8.84 -8.08
C TYR A 19 -29.22 -7.70 -7.75
N SER A 20 -29.71 -6.64 -7.18
CA SER A 20 -28.94 -5.70 -6.38
C SER A 20 -28.08 -6.60 -5.49
N GLN A 21 -26.78 -6.68 -5.79
CA GLN A 21 -25.82 -7.17 -4.80
C GLN A 21 -26.13 -6.32 -3.57
N THR A 22 -26.73 -6.91 -2.56
CA THR A 22 -26.96 -6.21 -1.29
C THR A 22 -25.60 -5.74 -0.86
N ASP A 23 -25.43 -4.42 -0.75
CA ASP A 23 -24.17 -3.83 -0.29
C ASP A 23 -24.01 -4.21 1.18
N ASP A 24 -23.36 -5.36 1.41
CA ASP A 24 -23.11 -5.91 2.73
C ASP A 24 -22.02 -5.16 3.49
N PHE A 25 -21.45 -4.10 2.90
CA PHE A 25 -20.44 -3.28 3.55
C PHE A 25 -21.06 -2.47 4.69
N ILE A 26 -20.49 -2.63 5.88
CA ILE A 26 -20.96 -1.95 7.09
C ILE A 26 -20.49 -0.49 7.07
N ARG A 27 -21.45 0.41 7.09
CA ARG A 27 -21.27 1.84 7.30
C ARG A 27 -21.90 2.18 8.63
N GLY A 28 -21.15 1.93 9.70
CA GLY A 28 -21.64 1.95 11.05
C GLY A 28 -21.28 3.21 11.82
N VAL A 29 -22.02 3.45 12.87
CA VAL A 29 -21.74 4.47 13.89
C VAL A 29 -21.98 3.92 15.29
N ASP A 30 -21.15 4.29 16.27
CA ASP A 30 -21.48 4.15 17.70
C ASP A 30 -22.13 5.47 18.16
N ILE A 31 -23.30 5.39 18.74
CA ILE A 31 -24.08 6.56 19.19
C ILE A 31 -24.66 6.33 20.59
N SER A 32 -23.89 5.70 21.43
CA SER A 32 -24.33 5.29 22.76
C SER A 32 -24.66 6.47 23.70
N PHE A 33 -24.06 7.66 23.48
CA PHE A 33 -24.40 8.88 24.24
C PHE A 33 -25.71 9.56 23.77
N THR A 34 -26.24 9.21 22.61
CA THR A 34 -27.38 9.92 22.03
C THR A 34 -28.58 10.00 22.96
N PRO A 35 -29.04 8.93 23.68
CA PRO A 35 -30.17 9.05 24.59
C PRO A 35 -29.96 10.10 25.69
N GLN A 36 -28.74 10.18 26.23
CA GLN A 36 -28.40 11.16 27.26
C GLN A 36 -28.38 12.58 26.70
N ILE A 37 -27.80 12.76 25.52
CA ILE A 37 -27.75 14.07 24.85
C ILE A 37 -29.14 14.57 24.50
N GLU A 38 -30.00 13.71 23.97
CA GLU A 38 -31.40 14.05 23.66
C GLU A 38 -32.21 14.40 24.91
N ASP A 39 -32.08 13.61 26.01
CA ASP A 39 -32.73 13.88 27.30
C ASP A 39 -32.29 15.23 27.90
N LEU A 40 -31.06 15.66 27.60
CA LEU A 40 -30.53 17.00 27.99
C LEU A 40 -30.85 18.10 27.00
N GLY A 41 -31.64 17.85 25.97
CA GLY A 41 -32.14 18.83 25.02
C GLY A 41 -31.28 19.06 23.78
N GLY A 42 -30.24 18.24 23.57
CA GLY A 42 -29.41 18.26 22.36
C GLY A 42 -30.24 17.90 21.12
N LYS A 43 -30.00 18.59 20.00
CA LYS A 43 -30.73 18.42 18.74
C LYS A 43 -29.78 18.37 17.56
N TYR A 44 -30.20 17.67 16.51
CA TYR A 44 -29.42 17.52 15.28
C TYR A 44 -30.16 18.11 14.09
N LYS A 45 -29.40 18.72 13.19
CA LYS A 45 -29.92 19.37 11.98
C LYS A 45 -29.30 18.75 10.73
N LEU A 46 -30.09 18.76 9.68
CA LEU A 46 -29.61 18.50 8.33
C LEU A 46 -30.15 19.58 7.39
N ASN A 47 -29.26 20.31 6.74
CA ASN A 47 -29.58 21.47 5.87
C ASN A 47 -30.44 22.52 6.61
N GLY A 48 -30.07 22.83 7.86
CA GLY A 48 -30.75 23.81 8.70
C GLY A 48 -32.04 23.33 9.35
N VAL A 49 -32.53 22.13 9.06
CA VAL A 49 -33.77 21.58 9.59
C VAL A 49 -33.47 20.60 10.72
N VAL A 50 -34.11 20.80 11.89
CA VAL A 50 -34.03 19.83 13.01
C VAL A 50 -34.72 18.55 12.63
N LYS A 51 -34.02 17.41 12.79
CA LYS A 51 -34.52 16.06 12.51
C LYS A 51 -34.08 15.10 13.63
N ASP A 52 -34.77 13.95 13.72
CA ASP A 52 -34.30 12.82 14.52
C ASP A 52 -32.93 12.37 14.00
N LEU A 53 -31.97 12.12 14.90
CA LEU A 53 -30.61 11.71 14.52
C LEU A 53 -30.61 10.45 13.64
N LEU A 54 -31.42 9.45 13.99
CA LEU A 54 -31.50 8.21 13.22
C LEU A 54 -32.01 8.44 11.80
N ASP A 55 -32.93 9.41 11.59
CA ASP A 55 -33.38 9.79 10.25
C ASP A 55 -32.25 10.43 9.44
N ILE A 56 -31.47 11.33 10.06
CA ILE A 56 -30.30 11.93 9.41
C ILE A 56 -29.29 10.84 9.01
N LEU A 57 -28.94 9.94 9.94
CA LEU A 57 -27.98 8.87 9.70
C LEU A 57 -28.46 7.92 8.59
N LYS A 58 -29.77 7.59 8.56
CA LYS A 58 -30.37 6.75 7.52
C LYS A 58 -30.29 7.43 6.14
N GLU A 59 -30.69 8.70 6.07
CA GLU A 59 -30.62 9.51 4.85
C GLU A 59 -29.18 9.62 4.32
N LYS A 60 -28.21 9.63 5.22
CA LYS A 60 -26.77 9.67 4.90
C LYS A 60 -26.14 8.31 4.63
N GLY A 61 -26.91 7.22 4.63
CA GLY A 61 -26.45 5.91 4.20
C GLY A 61 -25.84 5.04 5.28
N VAL A 62 -25.93 5.44 6.56
CA VAL A 62 -25.61 4.55 7.69
C VAL A 62 -26.54 3.35 7.65
N ASN A 63 -26.01 2.16 7.88
CA ASN A 63 -26.76 0.91 7.83
C ASN A 63 -26.63 0.06 9.11
N TYR A 64 -25.75 0.47 10.01
CA TYR A 64 -25.47 -0.29 11.24
C TYR A 64 -25.23 0.67 12.41
N ILE A 65 -25.80 0.34 13.58
CA ILE A 65 -25.60 1.10 14.83
C ILE A 65 -24.89 0.21 15.84
N ARG A 66 -23.87 0.73 16.50
CA ARG A 66 -23.21 0.08 17.67
C ARG A 66 -23.66 0.78 18.94
N LEU A 67 -23.98 0.02 19.95
CA LEU A 67 -24.25 0.49 21.31
C LEU A 67 -23.43 -0.30 22.30
N ARG A 68 -22.76 0.40 23.21
CA ARG A 68 -22.14 -0.22 24.39
C ARG A 68 -23.18 -0.50 25.46
N ILE A 69 -22.97 -1.55 26.24
CA ILE A 69 -23.78 -1.84 27.41
C ILE A 69 -22.90 -1.98 28.66
N TRP A 70 -23.29 -1.28 29.72
CA TRP A 70 -22.74 -1.36 31.07
C TRP A 70 -23.64 -2.18 31.96
N HIS A 71 -23.03 -2.82 33.01
CA HIS A 71 -23.75 -3.72 33.88
C HIS A 71 -24.75 -2.97 34.80
N THR A 72 -24.26 -2.01 35.59
CA THR A 72 -25.07 -1.21 36.52
C THR A 72 -24.55 0.23 36.51
N PRO A 73 -24.79 1.00 35.43
CA PRO A 73 -24.33 2.38 35.35
C PRO A 73 -25.06 3.27 36.37
N LYS A 74 -24.34 4.24 36.93
CA LYS A 74 -24.81 5.10 38.01
C LYS A 74 -26.04 5.93 37.63
N ASP A 75 -26.11 6.41 36.40
CA ASP A 75 -27.16 7.28 35.85
C ASP A 75 -28.16 6.54 34.97
N GLY A 76 -28.00 5.22 34.81
CA GLY A 76 -28.84 4.35 33.98
C GLY A 76 -28.57 4.41 32.49
N TYR A 77 -27.81 5.40 31.97
CA TYR A 77 -27.45 5.43 30.56
C TYR A 77 -26.46 4.31 30.24
N CYS A 78 -26.57 3.76 29.02
CA CYS A 78 -25.90 2.52 28.60
C CYS A 78 -26.26 1.27 29.46
N GLY A 79 -27.25 1.34 30.37
CA GLY A 79 -27.82 0.18 31.05
C GLY A 79 -28.86 -0.51 30.20
N LEU A 80 -29.31 -1.70 30.66
CA LEU A 80 -30.19 -2.59 29.88
C LEU A 80 -31.48 -1.90 29.42
N GLU A 81 -32.17 -1.19 30.31
CA GLU A 81 -33.45 -0.54 30.00
C GLU A 81 -33.33 0.49 28.89
N LYS A 82 -32.40 1.45 29.05
CA LYS A 82 -32.14 2.49 28.02
C LYS A 82 -31.64 1.87 26.70
N THR A 83 -30.84 0.80 26.77
CA THR A 83 -30.38 0.06 25.60
C THR A 83 -31.56 -0.57 24.85
N ILE A 84 -32.52 -1.23 25.56
CA ILE A 84 -33.73 -1.78 24.93
C ILE A 84 -34.57 -0.68 24.26
N GLN A 85 -34.80 0.44 24.97
CA GLN A 85 -35.59 1.56 24.44
C GLN A 85 -34.93 2.12 23.15
N PHE A 86 -33.64 2.31 23.14
CA PHE A 86 -32.95 2.83 21.98
C PHE A 86 -32.84 1.81 20.84
N ALA A 87 -32.62 0.53 21.16
CA ALA A 87 -32.63 -0.56 20.18
C ALA A 87 -33.98 -0.70 19.45
N LYS A 88 -35.11 -0.40 20.10
CA LYS A 88 -36.42 -0.34 19.44
C LYS A 88 -36.44 0.72 18.36
N ARG A 89 -36.03 1.96 18.70
CA ARG A 89 -35.92 3.05 17.72
C ARG A 89 -35.02 2.69 16.53
N ILE A 90 -33.86 2.08 16.83
CA ILE A 90 -32.88 1.62 15.82
C ILE A 90 -33.52 0.61 14.86
N LYS A 91 -34.20 -0.41 15.40
CA LYS A 91 -34.85 -1.46 14.59
C LYS A 91 -36.05 -0.93 13.80
N GLU A 92 -36.86 -0.03 14.38
CA GLU A 92 -37.98 0.64 13.70
C GLU A 92 -37.48 1.45 12.48
N LYS A 93 -36.31 2.08 12.56
CA LYS A 93 -35.69 2.77 11.43
C LYS A 93 -34.97 1.81 10.45
N GLY A 94 -35.00 0.50 10.68
CA GLY A 94 -34.44 -0.53 9.79
C GLY A 94 -32.92 -0.59 9.77
N PHE A 95 -32.24 -0.24 10.86
CA PHE A 95 -30.81 -0.46 11.04
C PHE A 95 -30.52 -1.87 11.55
N LYS A 96 -29.34 -2.37 11.18
CA LYS A 96 -28.71 -3.49 11.90
C LYS A 96 -28.07 -2.98 13.20
N PHE A 97 -27.88 -3.88 14.15
CA PHE A 97 -27.46 -3.53 15.50
C PHE A 97 -26.28 -4.40 15.96
N LEU A 98 -25.24 -3.77 16.50
CA LEU A 98 -24.10 -4.38 17.19
C LEU A 98 -24.15 -4.00 18.67
N LEU A 99 -24.19 -4.98 19.57
CA LEU A 99 -24.14 -4.75 21.01
C LEU A 99 -22.75 -5.04 21.55
N ASP A 100 -22.16 -4.06 22.23
CA ASP A 100 -20.83 -4.11 22.81
C ASP A 100 -20.87 -4.26 24.33
N PHE A 101 -20.49 -5.42 24.84
CA PHE A 101 -20.43 -5.70 26.27
C PHE A 101 -19.13 -5.21 26.88
N HIS A 102 -19.17 -4.15 27.68
CA HIS A 102 -18.00 -3.72 28.46
C HIS A 102 -17.71 -4.57 29.69
N TYR A 103 -18.70 -5.30 30.20
CA TYR A 103 -18.60 -6.05 31.47
C TYR A 103 -18.07 -5.21 32.63
N SER A 104 -18.53 -3.99 32.73
CA SER A 104 -18.18 -2.97 33.72
C SER A 104 -19.41 -2.13 34.02
N ASP A 105 -19.38 -1.33 35.09
CA ASP A 105 -20.42 -0.32 35.42
C ASP A 105 -20.13 1.01 34.71
N SER A 106 -19.00 1.10 34.03
CA SER A 106 -18.55 2.28 33.28
C SER A 106 -17.62 1.87 32.13
N TRP A 107 -16.81 2.78 31.63
CA TRP A 107 -15.81 2.54 30.59
C TRP A 107 -14.92 1.33 30.89
N ALA A 108 -14.76 0.47 29.88
CA ALA A 108 -13.72 -0.53 29.76
C ALA A 108 -12.90 -0.23 28.51
N ASP A 109 -11.59 -0.10 28.65
CA ASP A 109 -10.63 0.29 27.62
C ASP A 109 -9.28 -0.43 27.85
N PRO A 110 -8.26 -0.26 27.00
CA PRO A 110 -6.99 -0.98 27.16
C PRO A 110 -6.25 -0.72 28.46
N GLU A 111 -6.53 0.40 29.15
CA GLU A 111 -5.90 0.79 30.41
C GLU A 111 -6.79 0.49 31.63
N LYS A 112 -8.08 0.19 31.39
CA LYS A 112 -9.06 0.02 32.45
C LYS A 112 -10.11 -1.02 32.11
N GLN A 113 -10.10 -2.14 32.81
CA GLN A 113 -11.05 -3.26 32.66
C GLN A 113 -11.65 -3.67 34.02
N THR A 114 -12.26 -2.67 34.70
CA THR A 114 -12.78 -2.84 36.06
C THR A 114 -14.02 -3.70 36.07
N LYS A 115 -14.05 -4.72 36.93
CA LYS A 115 -15.26 -5.55 37.14
C LYS A 115 -16.44 -4.69 37.63
N PRO A 116 -17.69 -5.06 37.28
CA PRO A 116 -18.87 -4.52 37.94
C PRO A 116 -18.75 -4.65 39.46
N ALA A 117 -19.24 -3.65 40.19
CA ALA A 117 -19.22 -3.66 41.66
C ALA A 117 -19.87 -4.91 42.22
N ALA A 118 -20.96 -5.37 41.58
CA ALA A 118 -21.66 -6.63 41.98
C ALA A 118 -20.78 -7.88 41.83
N TRP A 119 -19.70 -7.84 41.03
CA TRP A 119 -18.81 -8.99 40.80
C TRP A 119 -17.45 -8.86 41.49
N SER A 120 -17.21 -7.80 42.23
CA SER A 120 -15.90 -7.47 42.82
C SER A 120 -15.32 -8.59 43.68
N ASN A 121 -16.16 -9.29 44.46
CA ASN A 121 -15.77 -10.30 45.42
C ASN A 121 -16.06 -11.76 44.97
N LEU A 122 -16.40 -11.95 43.70
CA LEU A 122 -16.71 -13.30 43.21
C LEU A 122 -15.42 -14.13 43.05
N SER A 123 -15.55 -15.45 43.32
CA SER A 123 -14.53 -16.39 42.90
C SER A 123 -14.44 -16.44 41.38
N PHE A 124 -13.32 -16.92 40.85
CA PHE A 124 -13.15 -16.98 39.40
C PHE A 124 -14.23 -17.83 38.69
N GLU A 125 -14.63 -18.95 39.31
CA GLU A 125 -15.72 -19.79 38.79
C GLU A 125 -17.04 -19.04 38.77
N SER A 126 -17.42 -18.40 39.88
CA SER A 126 -18.62 -17.57 39.95
C SER A 126 -18.58 -16.37 38.99
N LEU A 127 -17.40 -15.82 38.73
CA LEU A 127 -17.23 -14.74 37.76
C LEU A 127 -17.53 -15.23 36.34
N LYS A 128 -17.07 -16.41 35.94
CA LYS A 128 -17.42 -17.03 34.65
C LYS A 128 -18.92 -17.22 34.48
N ASP A 129 -19.54 -17.79 35.54
CA ASP A 129 -20.99 -18.00 35.54
C ASP A 129 -21.76 -16.69 35.46
N SER A 130 -21.23 -15.62 36.07
CA SER A 130 -21.82 -14.28 35.98
C SER A 130 -21.71 -13.69 34.62
N VAL A 131 -20.56 -13.81 33.92
CA VAL A 131 -20.39 -13.40 32.53
C VAL A 131 -21.39 -14.12 31.62
N TYR A 132 -21.51 -15.43 31.72
CA TYR A 132 -22.48 -16.22 30.97
C TYR A 132 -23.92 -15.77 31.25
N SER A 133 -24.32 -15.73 32.53
CA SER A 133 -25.69 -15.44 32.95
C SER A 133 -26.11 -14.02 32.58
N TYR A 134 -25.24 -13.04 32.77
CA TYR A 134 -25.51 -11.64 32.39
C TYR A 134 -25.65 -11.49 30.87
N THR A 135 -24.72 -12.03 30.09
CA THR A 135 -24.77 -11.98 28.64
C THR A 135 -26.07 -12.60 28.10
N LYS A 136 -26.43 -13.79 28.62
CA LYS A 136 -27.66 -14.50 28.27
C LYS A 136 -28.89 -13.67 28.64
N PHE A 137 -28.96 -13.18 29.90
CA PHE A 137 -30.07 -12.36 30.39
C PHE A 137 -30.31 -11.11 29.53
N VAL A 138 -29.24 -10.37 29.17
CA VAL A 138 -29.33 -9.20 28.30
C VAL A 138 -29.90 -9.58 26.94
N LEU A 139 -29.37 -10.62 26.30
CA LEU A 139 -29.80 -11.03 24.97
C LEU A 139 -31.24 -11.60 24.96
N GLU A 140 -31.63 -12.34 25.98
CA GLU A 140 -33.02 -12.83 26.17
C GLU A 140 -33.98 -11.66 26.39
N SER A 141 -33.55 -10.63 27.14
CA SER A 141 -34.35 -9.40 27.33
C SER A 141 -34.52 -8.63 26.00
N LEU A 142 -33.49 -8.54 25.18
CA LEU A 142 -33.56 -7.93 23.84
C LEU A 142 -34.45 -8.78 22.92
N ARG A 143 -34.36 -10.13 22.99
CA ARG A 143 -35.23 -11.05 22.22
C ARG A 143 -36.69 -10.85 22.59
N ALA A 144 -37.01 -10.81 23.89
CA ALA A 144 -38.39 -10.59 24.39
C ALA A 144 -38.99 -9.26 23.89
N ASN A 145 -38.14 -8.30 23.55
CA ASN A 145 -38.53 -7.01 22.98
C ASN A 145 -38.41 -6.93 21.44
N ASN A 146 -38.11 -8.04 20.75
CA ASN A 146 -37.93 -8.14 19.30
C ASN A 146 -36.81 -7.26 18.74
N VAL A 147 -35.74 -7.04 19.51
CA VAL A 147 -34.61 -6.17 19.14
C VAL A 147 -33.25 -6.88 19.31
N LEU A 148 -33.17 -8.17 18.96
CA LEU A 148 -31.88 -8.89 18.97
C LEU A 148 -30.87 -8.21 18.06
N PRO A 149 -29.59 -8.10 18.49
CA PRO A 149 -28.52 -7.62 17.64
C PRO A 149 -28.13 -8.67 16.58
N GLU A 150 -27.68 -8.22 15.43
CA GLU A 150 -27.04 -9.08 14.40
C GLU A 150 -25.59 -9.42 14.74
N MET A 151 -24.99 -8.68 15.67
CA MET A 151 -23.61 -8.89 16.12
C MET A 151 -23.46 -8.53 17.58
N VAL A 152 -22.62 -9.28 18.28
CA VAL A 152 -22.28 -9.06 19.70
C VAL A 152 -20.77 -9.01 19.84
N GLN A 153 -20.29 -8.00 20.54
CA GLN A 153 -18.89 -7.83 20.91
C GLN A 153 -18.72 -8.30 22.36
N ILE A 154 -17.81 -9.27 22.58
CA ILE A 154 -17.53 -9.84 23.91
C ILE A 154 -16.31 -9.14 24.50
N GLY A 155 -16.56 -8.13 25.33
CA GLY A 155 -15.56 -7.23 25.87
C GLY A 155 -15.15 -6.12 24.91
N ASN A 156 -14.79 -4.96 25.43
CA ASN A 156 -14.30 -3.82 24.66
C ASN A 156 -12.79 -3.69 24.79
N GLU A 157 -12.08 -3.58 23.64
CA GLU A 157 -10.63 -3.38 23.54
C GLU A 157 -9.81 -4.29 24.49
N VAL A 158 -10.08 -5.58 24.43
CA VAL A 158 -9.57 -6.59 25.39
C VAL A 158 -8.11 -6.99 25.15
N THR A 159 -7.29 -6.13 24.58
CA THR A 159 -5.87 -6.39 24.31
C THR A 159 -5.10 -6.83 25.56
N ASN A 160 -5.39 -6.26 26.70
CA ASN A 160 -4.84 -6.67 28.02
C ASN A 160 -5.84 -7.46 28.86
N GLY A 161 -6.73 -8.20 28.20
CA GLY A 161 -7.76 -8.99 28.86
C GLY A 161 -8.96 -8.17 29.31
N MET A 162 -9.79 -8.74 30.19
CA MET A 162 -11.03 -8.14 30.72
C MET A 162 -11.23 -8.49 32.19
N LEU A 163 -12.10 -7.75 32.88
CA LEU A 163 -12.53 -8.09 34.29
C LEU A 163 -11.34 -8.23 35.25
N TRP A 164 -10.50 -7.19 35.31
CA TRP A 164 -9.28 -7.19 36.10
C TRP A 164 -9.57 -7.32 37.61
N PRO A 165 -8.67 -8.01 38.37
CA PRO A 165 -7.39 -8.62 37.93
C PRO A 165 -7.55 -10.03 37.33
N ASP A 166 -8.72 -10.68 37.40
CA ASP A 166 -8.89 -12.08 37.07
C ASP A 166 -8.54 -12.45 35.63
N GLY A 167 -9.00 -11.67 34.68
CA GLY A 167 -8.71 -11.86 33.26
C GLY A 167 -7.64 -10.93 32.73
N LYS A 168 -6.81 -10.27 33.57
CA LYS A 168 -5.71 -9.42 33.15
C LYS A 168 -4.55 -10.23 32.57
N ILE A 169 -4.13 -9.96 31.36
CA ILE A 169 -3.09 -10.75 30.67
C ILE A 169 -1.68 -10.31 31.07
N TYR A 170 -1.41 -9.01 30.96
CA TYR A 170 -0.09 -8.44 31.20
C TYR A 170 -0.02 -7.81 32.58
N ASP A 171 0.44 -8.61 33.53
CA ASP A 171 0.73 -8.16 34.89
C ASP A 171 2.03 -8.80 35.34
N PRO A 172 3.05 -8.00 35.73
CA PRO A 172 4.37 -8.52 36.09
C PRO A 172 4.37 -9.42 37.34
N THR A 173 3.30 -9.37 38.13
CA THR A 173 3.17 -10.15 39.35
C THR A 173 2.48 -11.50 39.13
N LEU A 174 1.88 -11.72 37.95
CA LEU A 174 1.07 -12.88 37.63
C LEU A 174 1.73 -13.78 36.59
N ASN A 175 1.42 -15.07 36.61
CA ASN A 175 1.86 -15.98 35.55
C ASN A 175 1.02 -15.77 34.29
N GLN A 176 1.66 -15.21 33.26
CA GLN A 176 1.02 -14.84 32.00
C GLN A 176 0.31 -16.02 31.30
N SER A 177 0.87 -17.23 31.36
CA SER A 177 0.24 -18.41 30.75
C SER A 177 -1.07 -18.76 31.43
N ILE A 178 -1.12 -18.64 32.76
CA ILE A 178 -2.35 -18.86 33.55
C ILE A 178 -3.37 -17.76 33.22
N GLN A 179 -2.92 -16.52 33.10
CA GLN A 179 -3.80 -15.40 32.80
C GLN A 179 -4.44 -15.52 31.40
N TRP A 180 -3.72 -15.99 30.40
CA TRP A 180 -4.30 -16.30 29.08
C TRP A 180 -5.41 -17.36 29.16
N VAL A 181 -5.22 -18.40 29.96
CA VAL A 181 -6.25 -19.43 30.20
C VAL A 181 -7.48 -18.83 30.88
N LYS A 182 -7.29 -18.03 31.94
CA LYS A 182 -8.39 -17.35 32.62
C LYS A 182 -9.16 -16.41 31.70
N PHE A 183 -8.46 -15.55 30.99
CA PHE A 183 -9.07 -14.65 30.01
C PHE A 183 -9.86 -15.40 28.95
N ALA A 184 -9.29 -16.46 28.39
CA ALA A 184 -9.97 -17.28 27.39
C ALA A 184 -11.25 -17.93 27.95
N GLN A 185 -11.25 -18.37 29.22
CA GLN A 185 -12.44 -18.91 29.86
C GLN A 185 -13.55 -17.88 30.07
N LEU A 186 -13.19 -16.63 30.39
CA LEU A 186 -14.15 -15.51 30.46
C LEU A 186 -14.75 -15.18 29.10
N LEU A 187 -13.93 -15.11 28.05
CA LEU A 187 -14.43 -14.95 26.69
C LEU A 187 -15.36 -16.07 26.27
N GLN A 188 -14.96 -17.31 26.56
CA GLN A 188 -15.76 -18.50 26.22
C GLN A 188 -17.11 -18.50 26.92
N ALA A 189 -17.21 -18.01 28.18
CA ALA A 189 -18.47 -17.89 28.92
C ALA A 189 -19.43 -16.93 28.17
N GLY A 190 -18.96 -15.76 27.76
CA GLY A 190 -19.76 -14.83 26.95
C GLY A 190 -20.16 -15.42 25.58
N ILE A 191 -19.22 -16.06 24.90
CA ILE A 191 -19.46 -16.73 23.59
C ILE A 191 -20.54 -17.80 23.71
N ASN A 192 -20.47 -18.65 24.76
CA ASN A 192 -21.45 -19.70 25.01
C ASN A 192 -22.86 -19.11 25.23
N ALA A 193 -22.96 -18.03 26.00
CA ALA A 193 -24.23 -17.36 26.25
C ALA A 193 -24.87 -16.84 24.93
N VAL A 194 -24.07 -16.23 24.04
CA VAL A 194 -24.56 -15.80 22.73
C VAL A 194 -25.06 -16.97 21.90
N LYS A 195 -24.30 -18.07 21.86
CA LYS A 195 -24.67 -19.27 21.09
C LYS A 195 -25.92 -19.96 21.62
N ASP A 196 -26.12 -19.97 22.93
CA ASP A 196 -27.30 -20.56 23.55
C ASP A 196 -28.56 -19.72 23.28
N VAL A 197 -28.39 -18.42 23.06
CA VAL A 197 -29.50 -17.53 22.65
C VAL A 197 -29.77 -17.68 21.15
N ASP A 198 -28.77 -17.50 20.30
CA ASP A 198 -28.92 -17.69 18.86
C ASP A 198 -27.57 -18.06 18.23
N SER A 199 -27.40 -19.34 17.89
CA SER A 199 -26.15 -19.86 17.34
C SER A 199 -25.90 -19.55 15.88
N SER A 200 -26.91 -19.09 15.13
CA SER A 200 -26.88 -18.99 13.67
C SER A 200 -26.93 -17.57 13.14
N ASN A 201 -27.60 -16.67 13.83
CA ASN A 201 -27.89 -15.32 13.29
C ASN A 201 -27.05 -14.22 13.94
N ILE A 202 -26.50 -14.44 15.16
CA ILE A 202 -25.69 -13.46 15.85
C ILE A 202 -24.21 -13.75 15.60
N LYS A 203 -23.51 -12.84 14.93
CA LYS A 203 -22.05 -12.90 14.80
C LYS A 203 -21.36 -12.47 16.08
N ILE A 204 -20.27 -13.14 16.42
CA ILE A 204 -19.46 -12.86 17.62
C ILE A 204 -18.19 -12.14 17.21
N MET A 205 -17.96 -10.95 17.78
CA MET A 205 -16.77 -10.13 17.56
C MET A 205 -15.86 -10.16 18.79
N ILE A 206 -14.55 -10.23 18.56
CA ILE A 206 -13.51 -9.91 19.54
C ILE A 206 -12.80 -8.65 19.10
N HIS A 207 -12.73 -7.66 19.99
CA HIS A 207 -12.26 -6.30 19.70
C HIS A 207 -10.96 -5.96 20.45
N ILE A 208 -9.96 -5.48 19.72
CA ILE A 208 -8.67 -5.01 20.25
C ILE A 208 -8.28 -3.66 19.65
N ASP A 209 -7.43 -2.90 20.37
CA ASP A 209 -6.92 -1.59 20.00
C ASP A 209 -5.65 -1.63 19.13
N ARG A 210 -5.55 -2.59 18.21
CA ARG A 210 -4.33 -2.86 17.42
C ARG A 210 -4.53 -2.64 15.91
N GLY A 211 -5.21 -1.57 15.50
CA GLY A 211 -5.51 -1.33 14.09
C GLY A 211 -4.26 -1.20 13.21
N GLY A 212 -3.23 -0.49 13.64
CA GLY A 212 -1.96 -0.36 12.92
C GLY A 212 -0.82 -1.24 13.42
N ASP A 213 -1.00 -1.93 14.55
CA ASP A 213 0.02 -2.81 15.14
C ASP A 213 -0.22 -4.28 14.75
N ASN A 214 0.33 -4.67 13.60
CA ASN A 214 0.20 -6.05 13.11
C ASN A 214 0.85 -7.07 14.05
N ASN A 215 2.02 -6.79 14.62
CA ASN A 215 2.71 -7.73 15.50
C ASN A 215 1.91 -8.00 16.76
N GLY A 216 1.37 -6.96 17.39
CA GLY A 216 0.50 -7.09 18.56
C GLY A 216 -0.80 -7.83 18.25
N ALA A 217 -1.44 -7.49 17.13
CA ALA A 217 -2.67 -8.16 16.68
C ALA A 217 -2.44 -9.66 16.40
N VAL A 218 -1.40 -10.01 15.65
CA VAL A 218 -1.05 -11.40 15.35
C VAL A 218 -0.71 -12.17 16.62
N TYR A 219 0.06 -11.58 17.54
CA TYR A 219 0.35 -12.20 18.82
C TYR A 219 -0.93 -12.53 19.60
N PHE A 220 -1.85 -11.55 19.73
CA PHE A 220 -3.10 -11.71 20.44
C PHE A 220 -3.99 -12.81 19.83
N PHE A 221 -4.24 -12.77 18.53
CA PHE A 221 -5.11 -13.76 17.89
C PHE A 221 -4.49 -15.15 17.80
N ASN A 222 -3.15 -15.27 17.74
CA ASN A 222 -2.47 -16.56 17.89
C ASN A 222 -2.71 -17.16 19.28
N LYS A 223 -2.64 -16.34 20.34
CA LYS A 223 -2.96 -16.79 21.70
C LYS A 223 -4.41 -17.24 21.86
N LEU A 224 -5.37 -16.54 21.27
CA LEU A 224 -6.76 -17.01 21.25
C LEU A 224 -6.93 -18.32 20.48
N LYS A 225 -6.22 -18.50 19.37
CA LYS A 225 -6.21 -19.75 18.60
C LYS A 225 -5.62 -20.90 19.40
N GLU A 226 -4.53 -20.70 20.14
CA GLU A 226 -3.94 -21.67 21.07
C GLU A 226 -4.96 -22.12 22.14
N GLN A 227 -5.77 -21.17 22.64
CA GLN A 227 -6.85 -21.42 23.59
C GLN A 227 -8.15 -21.97 22.98
N LYS A 228 -8.15 -22.19 21.64
CA LYS A 228 -9.30 -22.71 20.86
C LYS A 228 -10.56 -21.82 20.95
N ILE A 229 -10.39 -20.52 21.14
CA ILE A 229 -11.51 -19.57 21.14
C ILE A 229 -12.00 -19.38 19.70
N ASN A 230 -13.29 -19.68 19.48
CA ASN A 230 -13.92 -19.54 18.18
C ASN A 230 -14.89 -18.36 18.16
N PHE A 231 -14.68 -17.44 17.25
CA PHE A 231 -15.48 -16.23 17.02
C PHE A 231 -15.54 -15.94 15.52
N ASP A 232 -16.35 -14.97 15.09
CA ASP A 232 -16.65 -14.73 13.67
C ASP A 232 -15.90 -13.52 13.10
N VAL A 233 -15.74 -12.46 13.88
CA VAL A 233 -15.30 -11.14 13.43
C VAL A 233 -14.15 -10.63 14.29
N ILE A 234 -13.10 -10.14 13.62
CA ILE A 234 -12.03 -9.35 14.24
C ILE A 234 -12.47 -7.88 14.24
N GLY A 235 -12.61 -7.29 15.42
CA GLY A 235 -12.83 -5.86 15.62
C GLY A 235 -11.50 -5.15 15.94
N LEU A 236 -11.25 -4.01 15.31
CA LEU A 236 -10.05 -3.21 15.53
C LEU A 236 -10.40 -1.75 15.76
N SER A 237 -9.82 -1.10 16.78
CA SER A 237 -9.79 0.35 16.85
C SER A 237 -8.69 0.92 15.99
N PHE A 238 -8.99 1.96 15.22
CA PHE A 238 -8.02 2.70 14.45
C PHE A 238 -8.20 4.21 14.59
N TYR A 239 -7.45 4.79 15.50
CA TYR A 239 -7.30 6.23 15.66
C TYR A 239 -5.86 6.61 15.27
N PRO A 240 -5.62 7.36 14.18
CA PRO A 240 -4.27 7.55 13.64
C PRO A 240 -3.24 8.10 14.62
N TRP A 241 -3.66 8.94 15.54
CA TRP A 241 -2.77 9.54 16.55
C TRP A 241 -2.30 8.56 17.61
N TRP A 242 -2.94 7.40 17.77
CA TRP A 242 -2.55 6.32 18.68
C TRP A 242 -2.09 5.06 17.96
N HIS A 243 -2.70 4.74 16.81
CA HIS A 243 -2.57 3.43 16.19
C HIS A 243 -1.74 3.44 14.89
N GLY A 244 -1.14 4.59 14.51
CA GLY A 244 -0.20 4.66 13.40
C GLY A 244 -0.81 5.09 12.07
N THR A 245 -0.24 4.62 10.97
CA THR A 245 -0.56 5.11 9.62
C THR A 245 -1.59 4.26 8.90
N LEU A 246 -2.18 4.80 7.82
CA LEU A 246 -3.09 4.06 6.94
C LEU A 246 -2.40 2.88 6.24
N GLU A 247 -1.09 2.98 5.98
CA GLU A 247 -0.29 1.86 5.46
C GLU A 247 -0.19 0.71 6.45
N GLN A 248 0.09 1.04 7.72
CA GLN A 248 0.16 0.04 8.79
C GLN A 248 -1.20 -0.65 8.96
N LEU A 249 -2.30 0.13 8.91
CA LEU A 249 -3.64 -0.44 8.92
C LEU A 249 -3.86 -1.38 7.72
N LYS A 250 -3.57 -0.93 6.49
CA LYS A 250 -3.73 -1.75 5.27
C LYS A 250 -2.94 -3.05 5.35
N TYR A 251 -1.70 -2.96 5.81
CA TYR A 251 -0.86 -4.14 6.02
C TYR A 251 -1.49 -5.11 7.02
N ASN A 252 -1.91 -4.59 8.18
CA ASN A 252 -2.53 -5.39 9.25
C ASN A 252 -3.82 -6.09 8.78
N LEU A 253 -4.73 -5.36 8.14
CA LEU A 253 -5.97 -5.92 7.59
C LEU A 253 -5.69 -7.07 6.61
N ASN A 254 -4.74 -6.88 5.70
CA ASN A 254 -4.37 -7.86 4.68
C ASN A 254 -3.72 -9.13 5.27
N ASP A 255 -2.84 -8.97 6.27
CA ASP A 255 -2.20 -10.09 6.95
C ASP A 255 -3.21 -10.87 7.78
N LEU A 256 -4.01 -10.19 8.63
CA LEU A 256 -5.02 -10.84 9.48
C LEU A 256 -6.05 -11.59 8.62
N SER A 257 -6.50 -11.00 7.50
CA SER A 257 -7.46 -11.64 6.58
C SER A 257 -6.90 -12.93 6.00
N THR A 258 -5.63 -12.94 5.63
CA THR A 258 -4.95 -14.09 5.05
C THR A 258 -4.67 -15.16 6.11
N ARG A 259 -4.25 -14.75 7.29
CA ARG A 259 -3.81 -15.62 8.39
C ARG A 259 -4.96 -16.32 9.10
N TYR A 260 -6.07 -15.61 9.32
CA TYR A 260 -7.19 -16.12 10.12
C TYR A 260 -8.45 -16.40 9.32
N ASN A 261 -8.54 -15.92 8.09
CA ASN A 261 -9.72 -16.05 7.21
C ASN A 261 -11.04 -15.61 7.87
N LYS A 262 -10.99 -14.61 8.77
CA LYS A 262 -12.15 -14.04 9.46
C LYS A 262 -12.55 -12.71 8.85
N ASP A 263 -13.82 -12.36 8.99
CA ASP A 263 -14.30 -11.02 8.68
C ASP A 263 -13.63 -10.00 9.61
N ILE A 264 -13.27 -8.82 9.08
CA ILE A 264 -12.57 -7.77 9.83
C ILE A 264 -13.36 -6.48 9.71
N ILE A 265 -13.55 -5.80 10.84
CA ILE A 265 -14.23 -4.52 10.94
C ILE A 265 -13.33 -3.55 11.70
N VAL A 266 -13.15 -2.34 11.19
CA VAL A 266 -12.62 -1.23 11.97
C VAL A 266 -13.78 -0.71 12.83
N VAL A 267 -13.92 -1.28 14.04
CA VAL A 267 -15.11 -1.09 14.87
C VAL A 267 -15.11 0.24 15.63
N GLU A 268 -13.95 0.90 15.68
CA GLU A 268 -13.83 2.28 16.18
C GLU A 268 -12.85 3.09 15.35
N THR A 269 -13.27 4.28 14.96
CA THR A 269 -12.43 5.31 14.31
C THR A 269 -13.05 6.69 14.49
N ALA A 270 -12.22 7.71 14.38
CA ALA A 270 -12.64 9.11 14.23
C ALA A 270 -11.54 9.93 13.59
N TYR A 271 -11.84 11.15 13.17
CA TYR A 271 -10.85 12.12 12.69
C TYR A 271 -11.31 13.57 12.96
N PRO A 272 -10.40 14.51 13.33
CA PRO A 272 -10.81 15.86 13.68
C PRO A 272 -11.16 16.68 12.43
N TRP A 273 -12.23 17.48 12.53
CA TRP A 273 -12.58 18.48 11.54
C TRP A 273 -11.99 19.87 11.89
N THR A 274 -11.47 20.03 13.12
CA THR A 274 -10.76 21.24 13.59
C THR A 274 -9.91 20.89 14.81
N LEU A 275 -8.87 21.69 15.10
CA LEU A 275 -8.09 21.59 16.34
C LEU A 275 -8.40 22.74 17.32
N ASN A 276 -9.16 23.75 16.88
CA ASN A 276 -9.41 24.97 17.67
C ASN A 276 -10.81 25.03 18.27
N TYR A 277 -11.59 23.96 18.09
CA TYR A 277 -12.98 23.97 18.50
C TYR A 277 -13.07 23.63 19.98
N GLN A 278 -13.65 24.54 20.76
CA GLN A 278 -13.97 24.34 22.17
C GLN A 278 -15.23 25.11 22.49
N ILE A 279 -16.28 24.42 22.88
CA ILE A 279 -17.56 25.01 23.33
C ILE A 279 -17.66 25.01 24.85
N ASP A 280 -17.06 24.03 25.48
CA ASP A 280 -17.06 23.87 26.93
C ASP A 280 -15.63 23.81 27.51
N ASN A 281 -15.52 23.57 28.80
CA ASN A 281 -14.23 23.50 29.52
C ASN A 281 -13.62 22.07 29.53
N HIS A 282 -14.20 21.12 28.80
CA HIS A 282 -13.62 19.79 28.63
C HIS A 282 -12.53 19.87 27.56
N GLY A 283 -11.32 19.60 27.90
CA GLY A 283 -10.23 19.57 26.90
C GLY A 283 -10.49 18.53 25.83
N ASN A 284 -10.24 18.89 24.55
CA ASN A 284 -10.36 17.95 23.44
C ASN A 284 -9.28 16.86 23.51
N ILE A 285 -9.65 15.61 23.21
CA ILE A 285 -8.72 14.47 23.10
C ILE A 285 -7.68 14.74 22.00
N VAL A 286 -8.10 15.33 20.88
CA VAL A 286 -7.21 15.73 19.78
C VAL A 286 -7.07 17.24 19.77
N GLY A 287 -5.89 17.74 20.10
CA GLY A 287 -5.59 19.17 20.20
C GLY A 287 -4.42 19.61 19.33
N GLN A 288 -3.97 20.86 19.51
CA GLN A 288 -2.93 21.50 18.70
C GLN A 288 -1.61 20.73 18.61
N ASN A 289 -1.26 19.97 19.65
CA ASN A 289 -0.01 19.20 19.69
C ASN A 289 -0.15 17.78 19.15
N THR A 290 -1.35 17.38 18.74
CA THR A 290 -1.60 16.03 18.22
C THR A 290 -1.02 15.91 16.82
N LYS A 291 -0.18 14.89 16.59
CA LYS A 291 0.37 14.60 15.28
C LYS A 291 -0.71 13.92 14.42
N LEU A 292 -1.19 14.62 13.42
CA LEU A 292 -2.13 14.08 12.42
C LEU A 292 -1.39 13.43 11.26
N LEU A 293 -2.14 12.63 10.48
CA LEU A 293 -1.61 12.05 9.25
C LEU A 293 -1.27 13.13 8.22
N GLN A 294 -0.15 12.95 7.57
CA GLN A 294 0.24 13.80 6.45
C GLN A 294 -0.81 13.73 5.33
N GLY A 295 -1.17 14.87 4.76
CA GLY A 295 -2.20 14.95 3.72
C GLY A 295 -3.64 15.10 4.23
N PHE A 296 -3.88 14.91 5.53
CA PHE A 296 -5.22 15.02 6.14
C PHE A 296 -5.21 16.08 7.26
N PRO A 297 -5.30 17.37 6.93
CA PRO A 297 -5.36 18.41 7.94
C PRO A 297 -6.66 18.34 8.74
N ALA A 298 -6.67 18.82 9.98
CA ALA A 298 -7.90 18.99 10.76
C ALA A 298 -8.78 20.06 10.11
N SER A 299 -9.66 19.64 9.23
CA SER A 299 -10.61 20.46 8.48
C SER A 299 -11.77 19.56 8.02
N LEU A 300 -12.91 20.18 7.65
CA LEU A 300 -14.06 19.44 7.10
C LEU A 300 -13.64 18.55 5.92
N LYS A 301 -12.80 19.08 5.04
CA LYS A 301 -12.25 18.32 3.90
C LYS A 301 -11.32 17.22 4.37
N GLY A 302 -10.39 17.49 5.27
CA GLY A 302 -9.42 16.49 5.75
C GLY A 302 -10.09 15.34 6.51
N GLN A 303 -11.12 15.62 7.31
CA GLN A 303 -11.94 14.59 7.97
C GLN A 303 -12.65 13.70 6.93
N LYS A 304 -13.28 14.32 5.92
CA LYS A 304 -13.96 13.59 4.84
C LYS A 304 -12.98 12.74 4.05
N ASP A 305 -11.85 13.32 3.66
CA ASP A 305 -10.81 12.65 2.88
C ASP A 305 -10.26 11.43 3.62
N PHE A 306 -9.94 11.56 4.90
CA PHE A 306 -9.50 10.45 5.75
C PHE A 306 -10.51 9.30 5.75
N LEU A 307 -11.78 9.59 5.96
CA LEU A 307 -12.83 8.58 6.04
C LEU A 307 -13.06 7.86 4.70
N ILE A 308 -12.97 8.57 3.58
CA ILE A 308 -13.09 7.96 2.24
C ILE A 308 -11.93 6.99 2.00
N ILE A 309 -10.69 7.40 2.33
CA ILE A 309 -9.52 6.54 2.16
C ILE A 309 -9.59 5.33 3.10
N LEU A 310 -9.98 5.53 4.35
CA LEU A 310 -10.22 4.45 5.30
C LEU A 310 -11.23 3.42 4.75
N LYS A 311 -12.39 3.90 4.29
CA LYS A 311 -13.43 3.07 3.67
C LYS A 311 -12.87 2.25 2.51
N LYS A 312 -12.08 2.87 1.63
CA LYS A 312 -11.44 2.21 0.50
C LYS A 312 -10.45 1.11 0.94
N ILE A 313 -9.56 1.41 1.88
CA ILE A 313 -8.58 0.44 2.43
C ILE A 313 -9.31 -0.80 2.97
N ILE A 314 -10.41 -0.59 3.70
CA ILE A 314 -11.19 -1.68 4.25
C ILE A 314 -11.88 -2.49 3.15
N LYS A 315 -12.50 -1.85 2.15
CA LYS A 315 -13.12 -2.53 0.99
C LYS A 315 -12.12 -3.37 0.21
N GLU A 316 -10.88 -2.90 0.08
CA GLU A 316 -9.81 -3.56 -0.66
C GLU A 316 -9.06 -4.64 0.14
N THR A 317 -9.46 -4.91 1.39
CA THR A 317 -8.84 -5.97 2.20
C THR A 317 -8.92 -7.32 1.50
N LYS A 318 -7.80 -8.03 1.43
CA LYS A 318 -7.67 -9.33 0.77
C LYS A 318 -8.78 -10.31 1.18
N ASN A 319 -9.09 -11.24 0.28
CA ASN A 319 -10.10 -12.29 0.48
C ASN A 319 -11.52 -11.74 0.75
N ASN A 320 -11.78 -10.49 0.40
CA ASN A 320 -13.06 -9.81 0.67
C ASN A 320 -13.44 -9.86 2.17
N LYS A 321 -12.45 -9.72 3.07
CA LYS A 321 -12.64 -9.84 4.52
C LYS A 321 -12.85 -8.51 5.23
N GLY A 322 -12.53 -7.37 4.62
CA GLY A 322 -12.87 -6.05 5.15
C GLY A 322 -14.37 -5.77 5.01
N LYS A 323 -15.09 -5.84 6.12
CA LYS A 323 -16.57 -5.78 6.09
C LYS A 323 -17.15 -4.42 6.42
N GLY A 324 -16.36 -3.47 6.87
CA GLY A 324 -16.83 -2.14 7.16
C GLY A 324 -16.14 -1.46 8.32
N PHE A 325 -16.71 -0.33 8.69
CA PHE A 325 -16.23 0.44 9.83
C PHE A 325 -17.38 1.02 10.66
N PHE A 326 -17.07 1.39 11.90
CA PHE A 326 -17.93 2.21 12.76
C PHE A 326 -17.20 3.50 13.13
N TYR A 327 -17.86 4.62 12.93
CA TYR A 327 -17.40 5.90 13.45
C TYR A 327 -17.81 6.00 14.92
N TRP A 328 -16.84 6.24 15.81
CA TRP A 328 -17.13 6.30 17.22
C TRP A 328 -17.66 7.67 17.61
N GLU A 329 -18.87 7.70 18.19
CA GLU A 329 -19.57 8.86 18.72
C GLU A 329 -19.60 10.09 17.78
N PRO A 330 -20.08 9.95 16.53
CA PRO A 330 -20.17 11.07 15.59
C PRO A 330 -21.10 12.16 16.05
N ALA A 331 -21.98 11.86 16.99
CA ALA A 331 -23.03 12.72 17.50
C ALA A 331 -22.82 13.21 18.94
N TYR A 332 -21.64 12.96 19.53
CA TYR A 332 -21.31 13.36 20.90
C TYR A 332 -21.01 14.87 20.97
N ILE A 333 -22.04 15.66 20.77
CA ILE A 333 -22.00 17.13 20.90
C ILE A 333 -21.96 17.55 22.37
N SER A 334 -21.39 18.72 22.65
CA SER A 334 -21.32 19.25 24.01
C SER A 334 -22.67 19.75 24.47
N VAL A 335 -23.22 19.13 25.52
CA VAL A 335 -24.43 19.56 26.19
C VAL A 335 -24.21 19.59 27.70
N PRO A 336 -24.61 20.68 28.41
CA PRO A 336 -24.50 20.72 29.86
C PRO A 336 -25.43 19.68 30.52
N PRO A 337 -25.02 19.01 31.63
CA PRO A 337 -23.75 19.19 32.33
C PRO A 337 -22.65 18.24 31.86
N ILE A 338 -22.87 17.37 30.86
CA ILE A 338 -21.92 16.32 30.52
C ILE A 338 -20.72 16.80 29.69
N GLY A 339 -20.87 17.90 28.92
CA GLY A 339 -19.83 18.36 28.00
C GLY A 339 -19.40 17.33 26.96
N SER A 340 -18.33 17.61 26.20
CA SER A 340 -17.75 16.66 25.27
C SER A 340 -16.27 16.92 25.01
N SER A 341 -15.39 16.00 25.42
CA SER A 341 -13.99 15.99 24.99
C SER A 341 -13.80 15.51 23.55
N TRP A 342 -14.88 15.18 22.88
CA TRP A 342 -14.96 14.64 21.52
C TRP A 342 -15.56 15.61 20.49
N GLU A 343 -15.91 16.83 20.91
CA GLU A 343 -16.67 17.80 20.09
C GLU A 343 -16.03 18.11 18.74
N ASN A 344 -14.72 18.12 18.63
CA ASN A 344 -13.99 18.37 17.38
C ASN A 344 -13.77 17.12 16.53
N LEU A 345 -14.22 15.96 16.99
CA LEU A 345 -14.19 14.67 16.31
C LEU A 345 -15.57 14.25 15.79
N THR A 346 -16.63 14.98 16.13
CA THR A 346 -17.99 14.68 15.68
C THR A 346 -18.18 14.86 14.16
N LEU A 347 -19.27 14.31 13.63
CA LEU A 347 -19.76 14.58 12.27
C LEU A 347 -20.89 15.61 12.27
N PHE A 348 -21.05 16.33 13.38
CA PHE A 348 -21.98 17.43 13.56
C PHE A 348 -21.24 18.65 14.10
N GLY A 349 -21.34 19.75 13.38
CA GLY A 349 -20.76 21.04 13.77
C GLY A 349 -21.66 21.74 14.75
N PHE A 350 -21.09 22.20 15.84
CA PHE A 350 -21.82 22.84 16.92
C PHE A 350 -21.38 24.30 17.04
N THR A 351 -22.31 25.21 16.90
CA THR A 351 -21.96 26.64 16.79
C THR A 351 -22.44 27.51 17.92
N ASN A 352 -22.89 26.99 19.04
CA ASN A 352 -23.16 27.81 20.24
C ASN A 352 -24.34 27.32 21.12
N SER A 353 -24.78 28.18 21.99
CA SER A 353 -25.72 28.04 23.11
C SER A 353 -27.11 27.38 22.83
N ASN A 354 -27.43 27.02 21.59
CA ASN A 354 -28.77 26.51 21.26
C ASN A 354 -28.92 25.00 21.34
N LEU A 355 -27.89 24.27 21.72
CA LEU A 355 -27.87 22.81 21.78
C LEU A 355 -28.26 22.12 20.45
N GLU A 356 -28.08 22.82 19.34
CA GLU A 356 -28.40 22.35 17.99
C GLU A 356 -27.13 22.22 17.15
N ALA A 357 -26.90 21.04 16.60
CA ALA A 357 -25.69 20.74 15.81
C ALA A 357 -26.06 20.39 14.36
N GLU A 358 -25.38 21.00 13.40
CA GLU A 358 -25.58 20.80 11.97
C GLU A 358 -24.68 19.68 11.45
N ALA A 359 -25.24 18.78 10.64
CA ALA A 359 -24.48 17.71 9.99
C ALA A 359 -23.39 18.28 9.08
N LEU A 360 -22.13 17.84 9.30
CA LEU A 360 -20.98 18.25 8.51
C LEU A 360 -20.93 17.49 7.19
N SER A 361 -20.31 18.07 6.16
CA SER A 361 -20.19 17.42 4.84
C SER A 361 -19.43 16.09 4.85
N SER A 362 -18.65 15.83 5.89
CA SER A 362 -17.95 14.54 6.09
C SER A 362 -18.90 13.36 6.38
N ILE A 363 -20.12 13.62 6.83
CA ILE A 363 -21.14 12.57 7.06
C ILE A 363 -21.54 11.86 5.74
N ASP A 364 -21.35 12.51 4.59
CA ASP A 364 -21.63 11.90 3.28
C ASP A 364 -20.77 10.66 2.98
N VAL A 365 -19.70 10.40 3.74
CA VAL A 365 -18.86 9.20 3.57
C VAL A 365 -19.64 7.90 3.70
N PHE A 366 -20.75 7.92 4.43
CA PHE A 366 -21.60 6.73 4.58
C PHE A 366 -22.47 6.45 3.36
N LEU A 367 -22.61 7.38 2.42
CA LEU A 367 -23.27 7.10 1.15
C LEU A 367 -22.47 6.01 0.40
N PRO A 368 -23.16 5.03 -0.25
CA PRO A 368 -22.49 3.90 -0.91
C PRO A 368 -21.48 4.33 -1.96
N ASP A 369 -21.82 5.33 -2.77
CA ASP A 369 -21.10 5.74 -3.98
C ASP A 369 -20.10 6.88 -3.75
N VAL A 370 -19.92 7.33 -2.50
CA VAL A 370 -18.92 8.37 -2.21
C VAL A 370 -17.55 7.72 -2.15
N ASP A 371 -16.78 7.94 -3.20
CA ASP A 371 -15.38 7.54 -3.33
C ASP A 371 -14.62 8.61 -4.12
N TYR A 372 -13.30 8.57 -4.08
CA TYR A 372 -12.49 9.39 -4.97
C TYR A 372 -12.25 8.69 -6.30
N ALA A 373 -12.44 9.45 -7.40
CA ALA A 373 -11.99 8.99 -8.69
C ALA A 373 -10.48 8.75 -8.68
N THR A 374 -10.08 7.59 -9.14
CA THR A 374 -8.68 7.26 -9.40
C THR A 374 -8.42 7.32 -10.89
N ILE A 375 -7.22 7.76 -11.24
CA ILE A 375 -6.71 7.71 -12.61
C ILE A 375 -5.49 6.80 -12.67
N ASN A 376 -5.32 6.12 -13.79
CA ASN A 376 -4.08 5.41 -14.10
C ASN A 376 -3.06 6.41 -14.67
N VAL A 377 -1.88 6.44 -14.07
CA VAL A 377 -0.76 7.26 -14.54
C VAL A 377 0.32 6.33 -15.07
N LYS A 378 0.52 6.34 -16.38
CA LYS A 378 1.62 5.62 -17.04
C LYS A 378 2.79 6.55 -17.22
N MET A 379 3.91 6.24 -16.59
CA MET A 379 5.17 6.94 -16.76
C MET A 379 6.12 6.16 -17.66
N ARG A 380 6.87 6.91 -18.48
CA ARG A 380 7.88 6.37 -19.38
C ARG A 380 9.19 7.12 -19.14
N ILE A 381 10.23 6.37 -18.77
CA ILE A 381 11.57 6.91 -18.52
C ILE A 381 12.51 6.38 -19.60
N ASN A 382 13.34 7.26 -20.15
CA ASN A 382 14.40 6.90 -21.06
C ASN A 382 15.75 7.21 -20.43
N THR A 383 16.60 6.19 -20.31
CA THR A 383 17.91 6.28 -19.67
C THR A 383 19.07 6.51 -20.65
N SER A 384 18.79 6.83 -21.93
CA SER A 384 19.83 7.08 -22.95
C SER A 384 20.69 8.32 -22.67
N THR A 385 20.27 9.18 -21.76
CA THR A 385 21.05 10.33 -21.27
C THR A 385 22.04 9.98 -20.16
N LEU A 386 22.02 8.74 -19.65
CA LEU A 386 23.12 8.23 -18.86
C LEU A 386 24.35 8.07 -19.74
N ASN A 387 25.51 8.41 -19.19
CA ASN A 387 26.77 8.22 -19.89
C ASN A 387 27.19 6.76 -20.05
N ASP A 388 26.48 5.87 -19.39
CA ASP A 388 26.63 4.43 -19.45
C ASP A 388 25.25 3.80 -19.48
N THR A 389 25.10 2.60 -20.02
CA THR A 389 23.81 1.92 -19.98
C THR A 389 23.59 1.25 -18.65
N LEU A 390 22.33 1.28 -18.18
CA LEU A 390 21.91 0.39 -17.14
C LEU A 390 21.99 -1.04 -17.67
N LYS A 391 22.65 -1.93 -16.93
CA LYS A 391 22.63 -3.36 -17.23
C LYS A 391 21.18 -3.86 -17.20
N PRO A 392 20.84 -4.99 -17.85
CA PRO A 392 19.48 -5.55 -17.84
C PRO A 392 18.87 -5.72 -16.45
N ASN A 393 19.71 -5.84 -15.41
CA ASN A 393 19.32 -5.91 -14.00
C ASN A 393 19.42 -4.56 -13.29
N GLY A 394 19.57 -3.47 -14.02
CA GLY A 394 19.56 -2.12 -13.44
C GLY A 394 18.19 -1.79 -12.86
N ILE A 395 18.17 -0.90 -11.89
CA ILE A 395 16.95 -0.42 -11.26
C ILE A 395 16.68 0.99 -11.74
N VAL A 396 15.46 1.26 -12.18
CA VAL A 396 14.92 2.60 -12.35
C VAL A 396 13.75 2.70 -11.37
N GLN A 397 13.90 3.53 -10.36
CA GLN A 397 12.93 3.67 -9.28
C GLN A 397 12.46 5.12 -9.19
N LEU A 398 11.16 5.33 -9.12
CA LEU A 398 10.61 6.63 -8.77
C LEU A 398 10.60 6.76 -7.25
N ARG A 399 11.19 7.84 -6.76
CA ARG A 399 11.18 8.22 -5.36
C ARG A 399 10.58 9.60 -5.20
N GLY A 400 9.79 9.79 -4.17
CA GLY A 400 9.07 11.04 -4.01
C GLY A 400 8.04 11.03 -2.90
N GLU A 401 7.13 11.96 -2.99
CA GLU A 401 5.96 12.06 -2.09
C GLU A 401 4.73 12.50 -2.86
N VAL A 402 3.56 12.12 -2.37
CA VAL A 402 2.28 12.63 -2.85
C VAL A 402 1.72 13.59 -1.84
N LYS A 403 1.31 14.77 -2.32
CA LYS A 403 0.57 15.76 -1.54
C LYS A 403 -0.89 15.73 -1.97
N GLY A 404 -1.76 15.43 -1.04
CA GLY A 404 -3.18 15.32 -1.29
C GLY A 404 -3.82 14.19 -0.51
N LYS A 405 -4.69 13.42 -1.16
CA LYS A 405 -5.44 12.32 -0.55
C LYS A 405 -4.62 11.05 -0.34
N SER A 406 -3.65 10.81 -1.22
CA SER A 406 -2.62 9.79 -0.99
C SER A 406 -1.55 10.38 -0.08
N SER A 407 -1.17 9.69 0.97
CA SER A 407 0.02 10.04 1.74
C SER A 407 1.23 9.32 1.14
N SER A 408 1.82 8.37 1.85
CA SER A 408 2.88 7.52 1.32
C SER A 408 2.35 6.28 0.58
N LEU A 409 1.03 6.03 0.61
CA LEU A 409 0.38 4.88 -0.04
C LEU A 409 -0.48 5.34 -1.20
N LEU A 410 -0.16 4.85 -2.40
CA LEU A 410 -0.94 5.12 -3.61
C LEU A 410 -2.24 4.29 -3.64
N PRO A 411 -3.27 4.73 -4.39
CA PRO A 411 -4.49 3.95 -4.57
C PRO A 411 -4.27 2.53 -5.09
N SER A 412 -3.28 2.33 -5.96
CA SER A 412 -2.86 1.01 -6.47
C SER A 412 -2.14 0.14 -5.42
N GLY A 413 -1.78 0.72 -4.29
CA GLY A 413 -1.27 -0.02 -3.13
C GLY A 413 0.22 0.09 -2.91
N GLU A 414 0.97 0.70 -3.82
CA GLU A 414 2.42 0.86 -3.68
C GLU A 414 2.76 2.00 -2.74
N ARG A 415 3.83 1.80 -2.00
CA ARG A 415 4.45 2.85 -1.19
C ARG A 415 5.30 3.76 -2.06
N ILE A 416 5.20 5.06 -1.82
CA ILE A 416 6.09 6.06 -2.39
C ILE A 416 6.80 6.84 -1.27
N THR A 417 8.12 6.88 -1.34
CA THR A 417 8.99 7.59 -0.38
C THR A 417 10.21 8.15 -1.10
N TRP A 418 10.92 9.10 -0.46
CA TRP A 418 12.17 9.65 -0.98
C TRP A 418 13.39 8.73 -0.80
N ASP A 419 13.23 7.54 -0.24
CA ASP A 419 14.29 6.58 0.03
C ASP A 419 14.12 5.27 -0.77
N ASN A 420 14.86 4.25 -0.40
CA ASN A 420 14.83 2.93 -1.03
C ASN A 420 13.58 2.10 -0.71
N LEU A 421 12.69 2.59 0.16
CA LEU A 421 11.43 1.92 0.49
C LEU A 421 10.34 2.20 -0.54
N SER A 422 10.57 3.12 -1.51
CA SER A 422 9.63 3.32 -2.61
C SER A 422 9.49 2.04 -3.44
N GLU A 423 8.26 1.65 -3.73
CA GLU A 423 7.93 0.41 -4.45
C GLU A 423 7.70 0.63 -5.95
N LEU A 424 7.79 1.89 -6.43
CA LEU A 424 7.60 2.24 -7.83
C LEU A 424 8.87 1.95 -8.63
N ILE A 425 9.06 0.68 -8.98
CA ILE A 425 10.22 0.20 -9.75
C ILE A 425 9.79 -0.02 -11.20
N PHE A 426 10.41 0.71 -12.12
CA PHE A 426 10.09 0.65 -13.54
C PHE A 426 10.58 -0.66 -14.16
N LYS A 427 9.76 -1.20 -15.07
CA LYS A 427 10.09 -2.36 -15.87
C LYS A 427 10.81 -1.90 -17.15
N ASN A 428 11.95 -2.50 -17.45
CA ASN A 428 12.62 -2.30 -18.74
C ASN A 428 11.76 -2.93 -19.86
N ILE A 429 11.47 -2.15 -20.88
CA ILE A 429 10.69 -2.60 -22.05
C ILE A 429 11.64 -3.03 -23.16
N ASP A 430 12.58 -2.15 -23.52
CA ASP A 430 13.66 -2.44 -24.43
C ASP A 430 14.79 -1.40 -24.26
N GLY A 431 16.03 -1.80 -24.44
CA GLY A 431 17.18 -0.88 -24.42
C GLY A 431 17.16 0.07 -23.21
N ASP A 432 16.97 1.35 -23.48
CA ASP A 432 16.91 2.42 -22.47
C ASP A 432 15.49 2.82 -22.07
N ASN A 433 14.46 2.11 -22.54
CA ASN A 433 13.07 2.46 -22.29
C ASN A 433 12.51 1.67 -21.10
N TRP A 434 11.93 2.40 -20.15
CA TRP A 434 11.37 1.88 -18.93
C TRP A 434 9.97 2.41 -18.72
N GLU A 435 9.06 1.58 -18.20
CA GLU A 435 7.67 1.96 -17.95
C GLU A 435 7.21 1.48 -16.58
N TYR A 436 6.32 2.27 -15.99
CA TYR A 436 5.54 1.90 -14.81
C TYR A 436 4.15 2.53 -14.87
N THR A 437 3.14 1.81 -14.38
CA THR A 437 1.77 2.32 -14.26
C THR A 437 1.31 2.17 -12.84
N PHE A 438 0.79 3.23 -12.25
CA PHE A 438 0.23 3.28 -10.91
C PHE A 438 -1.02 4.15 -10.89
N GLN A 439 -1.75 4.14 -9.79
CA GLN A 439 -2.95 4.96 -9.63
C GLN A 439 -2.69 6.18 -8.75
N MET A 440 -3.39 7.27 -9.06
CA MET A 440 -3.47 8.47 -8.21
C MET A 440 -4.92 8.90 -8.07
N TYR A 441 -5.24 9.59 -6.97
CA TYR A 441 -6.54 10.28 -6.87
C TYR A 441 -6.51 11.58 -7.66
N GLU A 442 -7.65 11.92 -8.30
CA GLU A 442 -7.83 13.23 -8.94
C GLU A 442 -7.44 14.37 -7.99
N GLY A 443 -6.61 15.28 -8.47
CA GLY A 443 -6.11 16.47 -7.76
C GLY A 443 -4.91 16.24 -6.84
N ASP A 444 -4.45 15.00 -6.66
CA ASP A 444 -3.21 14.74 -5.93
C ASP A 444 -2.00 15.23 -6.71
N THR A 445 -1.01 15.74 -5.99
CA THR A 445 0.24 16.25 -6.55
C THR A 445 1.39 15.30 -6.21
N LEU A 446 2.06 14.77 -7.21
CA LEU A 446 3.25 13.95 -7.09
C LEU A 446 4.50 14.82 -7.25
N GLU A 447 5.33 14.89 -6.23
CA GLU A 447 6.69 15.43 -6.27
C GLU A 447 7.66 14.25 -6.28
N TYR A 448 8.51 14.15 -7.29
CA TYR A 448 9.34 12.95 -7.50
C TYR A 448 10.65 13.23 -8.21
N SER A 449 11.56 12.30 -8.08
CA SER A 449 12.79 12.19 -8.87
C SER A 449 13.08 10.73 -9.20
N ILE A 450 13.88 10.50 -10.22
CA ILE A 450 14.24 9.16 -10.65
C ILE A 450 15.59 8.78 -10.01
N TRP A 451 15.64 7.58 -9.47
CA TRP A 451 16.84 6.99 -8.89
C TRP A 451 17.22 5.72 -9.66
N THR A 452 18.49 5.58 -10.01
CA THR A 452 19.00 4.41 -10.72
C THR A 452 20.11 3.67 -9.96
N GLY A 453 20.60 4.25 -8.86
CA GLY A 453 21.75 3.73 -8.16
C GLY A 453 23.07 3.87 -8.94
N HIS A 454 23.03 4.53 -10.09
CA HIS A 454 24.21 4.71 -10.94
C HIS A 454 25.09 5.80 -10.35
N THR A 455 26.24 5.41 -9.79
CA THR A 455 27.15 6.33 -9.09
C THR A 455 28.12 7.06 -10.01
N LYS A 456 28.18 6.67 -11.28
CA LYS A 456 29.08 7.25 -12.27
C LYS A 456 28.37 8.30 -13.10
N THR A 457 28.00 9.42 -12.49
CA THR A 457 27.47 10.56 -13.22
C THR A 457 28.55 11.61 -13.44
N LYS A 458 28.44 12.41 -14.49
CA LYS A 458 29.27 13.59 -14.79
C LYS A 458 29.23 14.61 -13.63
N TYR A 459 28.31 14.45 -12.72
CA TYR A 459 27.97 15.40 -11.67
C TYR A 459 28.25 14.79 -10.31
N THR A 460 29.43 15.05 -9.78
CA THR A 460 29.89 14.62 -8.46
C THR A 460 29.00 15.06 -7.29
N TYR A 461 28.07 15.96 -7.52
CA TYR A 461 27.16 16.50 -6.50
C TYR A 461 25.96 15.62 -6.18
N LEU A 462 25.69 14.61 -7.01
CA LEU A 462 24.58 13.68 -6.80
C LEU A 462 25.12 12.31 -6.46
N SER A 463 25.80 12.24 -5.32
CA SER A 463 26.17 10.94 -4.74
C SER A 463 24.92 10.12 -4.52
N GLY A 464 24.95 8.83 -4.87
CA GLY A 464 23.90 7.90 -4.54
C GLY A 464 22.88 7.56 -5.65
N GLY A 465 23.16 7.90 -6.91
CA GLY A 465 22.38 7.38 -8.04
C GLY A 465 21.11 8.14 -8.40
N TRP A 466 20.92 9.34 -7.88
CA TRP A 466 19.83 10.23 -8.24
C TRP A 466 20.03 10.89 -9.60
N GLU A 467 18.93 11.13 -10.33
CA GLU A 467 18.97 12.04 -11.46
C GLU A 467 19.24 13.47 -11.00
N GLY A 468 19.90 14.24 -11.84
CA GLY A 468 20.15 15.61 -11.47
C GLY A 468 20.22 16.57 -12.61
N PRO A 469 19.94 17.82 -12.38
CA PRO A 469 20.92 18.82 -12.61
C PRO A 469 21.63 19.09 -11.30
N VAL A 470 22.80 19.38 -11.44
CA VAL A 470 23.94 19.85 -10.77
C VAL A 470 23.73 20.86 -9.64
N ILE A 471 22.57 20.99 -9.05
CA ILE A 471 22.38 21.90 -7.92
C ILE A 471 22.17 21.07 -6.67
N PRO A 472 22.97 21.27 -5.62
CA PRO A 472 22.81 20.55 -4.36
C PRO A 472 21.36 20.70 -3.85
N PHE A 473 20.87 19.64 -3.25
CA PHE A 473 19.66 19.67 -2.43
C PHE A 473 19.88 20.68 -1.30
N ASP A 474 19.59 21.95 -1.57
CA ASP A 474 19.26 22.83 -0.47
C ASP A 474 17.74 22.88 -0.35
N ASN A 475 17.27 23.06 0.87
CA ASN A 475 15.84 23.12 1.17
C ASN A 475 15.11 24.28 0.48
N SER A 476 15.80 25.15 -0.23
CA SER A 476 15.29 26.35 -0.88
C SER A 476 15.08 26.17 -2.40
N ASN A 477 15.77 25.21 -3.04
CA ASN A 477 15.68 24.94 -4.48
C ASN A 477 15.46 23.44 -4.74
N LYS A 478 14.24 23.00 -4.48
CA LYS A 478 13.82 21.60 -4.72
C LYS A 478 13.85 21.26 -6.21
N ASN A 479 14.83 20.49 -6.63
CA ASN A 479 14.99 20.01 -8.01
C ASN A 479 14.30 18.66 -8.21
N TYR A 480 12.99 18.61 -7.96
CA TYR A 480 12.18 17.44 -8.27
C TYR A 480 11.20 17.73 -9.41
N ARG A 481 10.73 16.67 -10.02
CA ARG A 481 9.66 16.71 -11.02
C ARG A 481 8.33 16.82 -10.30
N LEU A 482 7.35 17.42 -10.98
CA LEU A 482 6.01 17.61 -10.43
C LEU A 482 4.96 17.14 -11.43
N PHE A 483 3.97 16.41 -10.94
CA PHE A 483 2.80 15.99 -11.68
C PHE A 483 1.54 16.19 -10.83
N ILE A 484 0.49 16.75 -11.42
CA ILE A 484 -0.83 16.86 -10.77
C ILE A 484 -1.80 15.93 -11.52
N ALA A 485 -2.43 15.04 -10.77
CA ALA A 485 -3.39 14.10 -11.29
C ALA A 485 -4.67 14.82 -11.78
N GLY A 486 -4.97 14.71 -13.06
CA GLY A 486 -6.21 15.21 -13.68
C GLY A 486 -7.38 14.27 -13.47
N LYS A 487 -8.41 14.43 -14.31
CA LYS A 487 -9.64 13.62 -14.24
C LYS A 487 -9.59 12.31 -15.03
N ASN A 488 -8.64 12.17 -15.94
CA ASN A 488 -8.58 11.06 -16.88
C ASN A 488 -7.26 10.31 -16.75
N ASP A 489 -7.29 9.03 -17.10
CA ASP A 489 -6.08 8.23 -17.28
C ASP A 489 -5.07 8.98 -18.15
N THR A 490 -3.82 8.99 -17.73
CA THR A 490 -2.79 9.83 -18.32
C THR A 490 -1.55 9.01 -18.65
N ILE A 491 -1.07 9.14 -19.88
CA ILE A 491 0.25 8.67 -20.28
C ILE A 491 1.15 9.91 -20.37
N LEU A 492 2.14 9.98 -19.48
CA LEU A 492 3.06 11.09 -19.48
C LEU A 492 4.01 11.01 -20.70
N PRO A 493 4.43 12.17 -21.25
CA PRO A 493 5.50 12.21 -22.25
C PRO A 493 6.74 11.45 -21.76
N VAL A 494 7.54 10.93 -22.69
CA VAL A 494 8.79 10.25 -22.33
C VAL A 494 9.72 11.23 -21.61
N GLN A 495 10.14 10.83 -20.42
CA GLN A 495 11.02 11.61 -19.56
C GLN A 495 12.44 11.06 -19.65
N TYR A 496 13.39 11.94 -19.94
CA TYR A 496 14.80 11.54 -20.04
C TYR A 496 15.47 11.67 -18.68
N TYR A 497 16.11 10.58 -18.24
CA TYR A 497 16.87 10.56 -16.99
C TYR A 497 17.99 11.60 -17.04
N ASN A 498 18.31 12.22 -15.92
CA ASN A 498 19.38 13.21 -15.78
C ASN A 498 19.21 14.47 -16.65
N SER A 499 18.02 14.72 -17.15
CA SER A 499 17.72 15.86 -18.02
C SER A 499 16.80 16.88 -17.37
N SER A 500 16.48 16.69 -16.11
CA SER A 500 15.56 17.59 -15.42
C SER A 500 16.22 18.90 -15.05
N LYS A 501 15.68 19.99 -15.52
CA LYS A 501 15.63 21.21 -14.73
C LYS A 501 14.25 21.24 -14.12
N SER A 502 14.16 21.32 -12.81
CA SER A 502 12.89 21.39 -12.10
C SER A 502 12.12 22.61 -12.55
N LYS A 503 11.25 22.43 -13.52
CA LYS A 503 10.15 23.35 -13.77
C LYS A 503 8.89 22.54 -13.73
N ILE A 504 7.92 23.04 -13.01
CA ILE A 504 6.58 22.51 -12.97
C ILE A 504 6.14 22.17 -14.40
N TYR A 505 5.87 20.88 -14.68
CA TYR A 505 5.38 20.36 -15.98
C TYR A 505 6.34 20.39 -17.17
N GLN A 506 7.60 20.73 -17.01
CA GLN A 506 8.54 20.72 -18.14
C GLN A 506 9.49 19.54 -18.02
N TYR A 507 9.27 18.54 -18.86
CA TYR A 507 10.22 17.46 -19.06
C TYR A 507 11.25 17.89 -20.10
N PHE A 508 12.53 17.77 -19.76
CA PHE A 508 13.57 17.99 -20.74
C PHE A 508 13.54 16.86 -21.78
N SER A 509 13.67 17.23 -23.04
CA SER A 509 13.84 16.30 -24.15
C SER A 509 15.12 16.63 -24.88
N PRO A 510 15.92 15.65 -25.34
CA PRO A 510 17.05 15.90 -26.21
C PRO A 510 16.65 16.39 -27.63
N PHE A 511 15.36 16.25 -27.94
CA PHE A 511 14.80 16.69 -29.21
C PHE A 511 14.50 18.18 -29.21
N LYS A 512 14.72 18.80 -30.36
CA LYS A 512 14.27 20.19 -30.60
C LYS A 512 12.75 20.20 -30.74
N GLN A 513 12.10 21.16 -30.09
CA GLN A 513 10.66 21.35 -30.31
C GLN A 513 10.43 21.69 -31.80
N ASN A 514 9.65 20.85 -32.46
CA ASN A 514 9.23 21.04 -33.84
C ASN A 514 7.83 20.43 -34.02
N ASN A 515 6.89 21.27 -34.45
CA ASN A 515 5.51 20.84 -34.65
C ASN A 515 5.29 20.02 -35.92
N ASP A 516 6.22 20.11 -36.91
CA ASP A 516 6.07 19.56 -38.25
C ASP A 516 6.90 18.30 -38.49
N SER A 517 7.72 17.89 -37.53
CA SER A 517 8.57 16.70 -37.65
C SER A 517 8.61 15.88 -36.35
N ILE A 518 9.03 14.62 -36.50
CA ILE A 518 9.32 13.73 -35.41
C ILE A 518 10.81 13.39 -35.40
N GLY A 519 11.45 13.59 -34.25
CA GLY A 519 12.84 13.23 -34.01
C GLY A 519 13.00 11.75 -33.69
N ILE A 520 13.94 11.09 -34.36
CA ILE A 520 14.34 9.71 -34.04
C ILE A 520 15.80 9.74 -33.62
N MET A 521 16.06 9.31 -32.38
CA MET A 521 17.40 9.20 -31.85
C MET A 521 17.95 7.79 -32.06
N PHE A 522 19.07 7.69 -32.71
CA PHE A 522 19.85 6.46 -32.88
C PHE A 522 21.01 6.45 -31.91
N ARG A 523 21.31 5.27 -31.38
CA ARG A 523 22.41 5.05 -30.42
C ARG A 523 23.05 3.72 -30.66
N VAL A 524 24.39 3.68 -30.80
CA VAL A 524 25.17 2.45 -31.01
C VAL A 524 26.36 2.37 -30.09
N ASN A 525 26.64 1.16 -29.61
CA ASN A 525 27.81 0.85 -28.78
C ASN A 525 28.87 0.16 -29.59
N LEU A 526 30.08 0.75 -29.64
CA LEU A 526 31.26 0.25 -30.39
C LEU A 526 32.33 -0.41 -29.47
N ALA A 527 31.99 -0.68 -28.21
CA ALA A 527 32.95 -1.21 -27.23
C ALA A 527 33.70 -2.45 -27.70
N HIS A 528 32.98 -3.36 -28.40
CA HIS A 528 33.57 -4.57 -28.95
C HIS A 528 34.67 -4.29 -29.99
N LEU A 529 34.41 -3.36 -30.91
CA LEU A 529 35.38 -3.01 -31.94
C LEU A 529 36.59 -2.25 -31.36
N MET A 530 36.33 -1.38 -30.38
CA MET A 530 37.37 -0.65 -29.68
C MET A 530 38.31 -1.54 -28.86
N SER A 531 37.72 -2.48 -28.12
CA SER A 531 38.51 -3.43 -27.27
C SER A 531 39.40 -4.36 -28.08
N LYS A 532 39.01 -4.66 -29.31
CA LYS A 532 39.81 -5.47 -30.25
C LYS A 532 40.78 -4.65 -31.12
N GLY A 533 40.87 -3.33 -30.92
CA GLY A 533 41.66 -2.48 -31.72
C GLY A 533 41.24 -2.36 -33.20
N ILE A 534 40.01 -2.83 -33.53
CA ILE A 534 39.45 -2.79 -34.88
C ILE A 534 38.90 -1.40 -35.23
N PHE A 535 38.53 -0.62 -34.22
CA PHE A 535 38.06 0.74 -34.37
C PHE A 535 38.79 1.68 -33.39
N ASP A 536 39.44 2.70 -34.01
CA ASP A 536 40.09 3.78 -33.27
C ASP A 536 39.37 5.07 -33.58
N PRO A 537 38.67 5.70 -32.63
CA PRO A 537 37.95 6.96 -32.89
C PRO A 537 38.79 8.13 -33.42
N ALA A 538 40.10 8.08 -33.23
CA ALA A 538 41.02 9.09 -33.71
C ALA A 538 41.40 8.89 -35.19
N LYS A 539 41.24 7.69 -35.72
CA LYS A 539 41.66 7.31 -37.08
C LYS A 539 40.52 6.90 -37.97
N ASN A 540 39.46 6.36 -37.40
CA ASN A 540 38.33 5.82 -38.14
C ASN A 540 37.07 6.67 -37.92
N GLY A 541 36.18 6.65 -38.87
CA GLY A 541 34.91 7.37 -38.82
C GLY A 541 34.74 8.36 -39.97
N PRO A 542 33.61 9.04 -40.01
CA PRO A 542 32.54 9.10 -39.02
C PRO A 542 31.74 7.81 -38.85
N VAL A 543 31.13 7.64 -37.66
CA VAL A 543 30.10 6.64 -37.40
C VAL A 543 28.76 7.23 -37.87
N VAL A 544 28.03 6.52 -38.68
CA VAL A 544 26.82 7.03 -39.31
C VAL A 544 25.69 6.01 -39.29
N VAL A 545 24.47 6.52 -39.49
CA VAL A 545 23.31 5.69 -39.83
C VAL A 545 23.06 5.81 -41.32
N ARG A 546 23.04 4.67 -42.00
CA ARG A 546 22.65 4.58 -43.42
C ARG A 546 21.34 3.80 -43.50
N GLY A 547 20.48 4.09 -44.45
CA GLY A 547 19.17 3.45 -44.53
C GLY A 547 18.35 3.84 -45.74
N ASP A 548 17.11 3.41 -45.75
CA ASP A 548 16.17 3.57 -46.86
C ASP A 548 16.06 5.03 -47.33
N SER A 549 16.51 5.27 -48.55
CA SER A 549 16.44 6.60 -49.15
C SER A 549 15.08 6.90 -49.78
N ILE A 550 14.38 5.90 -50.28
CA ILE A 550 13.05 6.06 -50.88
C ILE A 550 12.03 6.28 -49.76
N GLU A 551 11.98 5.37 -48.80
CA GLU A 551 11.02 5.41 -47.70
C GLU A 551 11.22 6.61 -46.75
N SER A 552 12.42 7.15 -46.69
CA SER A 552 12.76 8.35 -45.90
C SER A 552 12.81 9.65 -46.76
N GLU A 553 12.46 9.62 -48.03
CA GLU A 553 12.57 10.74 -48.99
C GLU A 553 13.94 11.41 -48.98
N GLY A 554 15.00 10.62 -48.91
CA GLY A 554 16.37 11.09 -48.92
C GLY A 554 16.92 11.63 -47.61
N ILE A 555 16.15 11.52 -46.51
CA ILE A 555 16.62 11.87 -45.16
C ILE A 555 17.70 10.90 -44.70
N LEU A 556 17.51 9.60 -44.97
CA LEU A 556 18.57 8.58 -44.89
C LEU A 556 19.05 8.21 -46.29
N SER A 557 20.18 7.55 -46.38
CA SER A 557 20.71 7.06 -47.66
C SER A 557 21.65 5.89 -47.42
N TRP A 558 21.51 4.81 -48.21
CA TRP A 558 22.45 3.69 -48.18
C TRP A 558 23.86 4.08 -48.67
N ASN A 559 23.96 5.07 -49.52
CA ASN A 559 25.21 5.42 -50.21
C ASN A 559 25.85 6.75 -49.74
N ARG A 560 25.21 7.48 -48.84
CA ARG A 560 25.68 8.79 -48.37
C ARG A 560 25.54 8.94 -46.86
N ASN A 561 26.49 9.62 -46.22
CA ASN A 561 26.52 9.89 -44.80
C ASN A 561 25.58 11.07 -44.44
N LYS A 562 24.27 10.81 -44.37
CA LYS A 562 23.26 11.83 -44.04
C LYS A 562 23.11 12.06 -42.54
N LEU A 563 23.17 11.00 -41.72
CA LEU A 563 23.12 11.09 -40.30
C LEU A 563 24.45 10.64 -39.71
N ILE A 564 25.24 11.61 -39.24
CA ILE A 564 26.50 11.38 -38.55
C ILE A 564 26.22 11.30 -37.03
N LEU A 565 26.65 10.23 -36.41
CA LEU A 565 26.57 10.06 -34.99
C LEU A 565 27.79 10.69 -34.30
N LYS A 566 27.54 11.40 -33.21
CA LYS A 566 28.60 11.95 -32.37
C LYS A 566 28.91 11.00 -31.23
N ARG A 567 30.21 10.85 -30.90
CA ARG A 567 30.62 10.17 -29.70
C ARG A 567 30.05 10.87 -28.49
N GLU A 568 29.41 10.12 -27.60
CA GLU A 568 28.94 10.70 -26.37
C GLU A 568 30.14 11.09 -25.51
N GLU A 569 30.08 12.23 -24.81
CA GLU A 569 31.21 12.72 -24.06
C GLU A 569 31.62 11.73 -22.95
N PRO A 570 32.94 11.52 -22.75
CA PRO A 570 33.42 10.64 -21.70
C PRO A 570 33.18 11.29 -20.35
N SER A 571 32.27 10.78 -19.60
CA SER A 571 32.17 11.14 -18.19
C SER A 571 32.94 10.20 -17.29
N VAL A 572 33.09 8.96 -17.68
CA VAL A 572 33.84 7.94 -16.89
C VAL A 572 34.25 6.81 -17.85
N ALA A 573 35.48 6.34 -17.71
CA ALA A 573 36.15 5.26 -18.44
C ALA A 573 35.29 4.41 -19.41
N ASN A 574 35.67 4.40 -20.70
CA ASN A 574 35.11 3.60 -21.79
C ASN A 574 33.83 4.13 -22.44
N ASN A 575 33.81 5.40 -22.81
CA ASN A 575 32.74 5.90 -23.64
C ASN A 575 32.80 5.26 -25.04
N SER A 576 31.96 4.26 -25.21
CA SER A 576 31.85 3.47 -26.44
C SER A 576 30.55 3.74 -27.20
N PHE A 577 29.79 4.76 -26.79
CA PHE A 577 28.52 5.11 -27.42
C PHE A 577 28.65 6.25 -28.39
N TRP A 578 27.94 6.12 -29.51
CA TRP A 578 27.68 7.18 -30.51
C TRP A 578 26.19 7.34 -30.65
N SER A 579 25.73 8.58 -30.69
CA SER A 579 24.33 8.91 -30.85
C SER A 579 24.10 10.07 -31.80
N GLY A 580 22.89 10.15 -32.38
CA GLY A 580 22.47 11.23 -33.22
C GLY A 580 20.96 11.21 -33.45
N ILE A 581 20.40 12.38 -33.73
CA ILE A 581 18.98 12.56 -33.96
C ILE A 581 18.76 12.99 -35.39
N VAL A 582 17.80 12.36 -36.06
CA VAL A 582 17.28 12.79 -37.36
C VAL A 582 15.80 13.12 -37.22
N TYR A 583 15.35 14.13 -37.96
CA TYR A 583 13.97 14.59 -37.94
C TYR A 583 13.27 14.20 -39.23
N PHE A 584 12.15 13.50 -39.10
CA PHE A 584 11.29 13.13 -40.24
C PHE A 584 10.04 13.99 -40.24
N PRO A 585 9.66 14.60 -41.36
CA PRO A 585 8.41 15.34 -41.50
C PRO A 585 7.20 14.48 -41.10
N LYS A 586 6.24 15.04 -40.40
CA LYS A 586 5.05 14.31 -39.92
C LYS A 586 4.22 13.70 -41.06
N TYR A 587 4.22 14.31 -42.26
CA TYR A 587 3.50 13.73 -43.40
C TYR A 587 4.07 12.42 -43.90
N LEU A 588 5.34 12.09 -43.59
CA LEU A 588 5.94 10.79 -43.91
C LEU A 588 5.45 9.68 -42.91
N ILE A 589 4.85 10.10 -41.83
CA ILE A 589 4.49 9.19 -40.77
C ILE A 589 3.15 8.54 -41.07
N GLN A 590 3.20 7.48 -41.83
CA GLN A 590 2.05 6.60 -42.04
C GLN A 590 2.14 5.48 -41.02
N LYS A 591 1.01 5.20 -40.35
CA LYS A 591 0.90 4.14 -39.36
C LYS A 591 1.36 2.80 -39.98
N GLY A 592 2.40 2.20 -39.39
CA GLY A 592 2.94 0.95 -39.85
C GLY A 592 4.02 1.01 -40.92
N ARG A 593 4.41 2.20 -41.37
CA ARG A 593 5.54 2.38 -42.30
C ARG A 593 6.85 1.99 -41.63
N LYS A 594 7.63 1.16 -42.30
CA LYS A 594 8.88 0.55 -41.85
C LYS A 594 10.07 1.22 -42.53
N ILE A 595 11.04 1.66 -41.74
CA ILE A 595 12.31 2.21 -42.24
C ILE A 595 13.43 1.26 -41.91
N HIS A 596 14.18 0.79 -42.89
CA HIS A 596 15.35 -0.03 -42.70
C HIS A 596 16.62 0.83 -42.58
N TYR A 597 17.56 0.37 -41.76
CA TYR A 597 18.80 1.07 -41.54
C TYR A 597 19.92 0.12 -41.08
N LYS A 598 21.15 0.58 -41.14
CA LYS A 598 22.34 -0.03 -40.51
C LYS A 598 23.26 1.04 -39.97
N PHE A 599 24.05 0.69 -39.01
CA PHE A 599 25.20 1.49 -38.63
C PHE A 599 26.34 1.18 -39.61
N TYR A 600 27.10 2.25 -39.95
CA TYR A 600 28.23 2.20 -40.84
C TYR A 600 29.36 3.07 -40.26
N ILE A 601 30.61 2.59 -40.42
CA ILE A 601 31.80 3.31 -40.00
C ILE A 601 32.61 3.60 -41.22
N ASP A 602 32.77 4.88 -41.54
CA ASP A 602 33.59 5.33 -42.66
C ASP A 602 35.08 5.14 -42.34
N ASN A 603 35.91 4.91 -43.33
CA ASN A 603 37.34 4.66 -43.16
C ASN A 603 37.71 3.59 -42.12
N ALA A 604 36.83 2.64 -41.90
CA ALA A 604 37.13 1.51 -41.05
C ALA A 604 38.13 0.54 -41.71
N PRO A 605 38.95 -0.22 -40.94
CA PRO A 605 39.87 -1.22 -41.49
C PRO A 605 39.16 -2.47 -42.05
N PHE A 606 37.86 -2.45 -42.11
CA PHE A 606 36.96 -3.39 -42.75
C PHE A 606 36.03 -2.60 -43.69
N ASN A 607 35.07 -3.29 -44.32
CA ASN A 607 34.13 -2.59 -45.25
C ASN A 607 33.18 -1.56 -44.61
N GLY A 608 33.27 -1.35 -43.29
CA GLY A 608 32.51 -0.38 -42.50
C GLY A 608 31.08 -0.77 -42.14
N TRP A 609 30.51 -1.79 -42.76
CA TRP A 609 29.12 -2.19 -42.55
C TRP A 609 28.94 -3.19 -41.42
N GLU A 610 27.75 -3.20 -40.83
CA GLU A 610 27.25 -4.29 -40.01
C GLU A 610 26.95 -5.51 -40.89
N ASN A 611 27.92 -6.40 -41.08
CA ASN A 611 27.81 -7.50 -42.04
C ASN A 611 27.22 -8.80 -41.44
N SER A 612 27.17 -8.92 -40.12
CA SER A 612 26.79 -10.15 -39.44
C SER A 612 25.29 -10.23 -39.12
N ILE A 613 24.53 -9.22 -39.46
CA ILE A 613 23.11 -9.09 -39.13
C ILE A 613 22.30 -8.62 -40.33
N PRO A 614 21.00 -8.93 -40.42
CA PRO A 614 20.08 -8.35 -41.38
C PRO A 614 19.94 -6.84 -41.17
N ASP A 615 19.30 -6.16 -42.13
CA ASP A 615 19.00 -4.73 -41.97
C ASP A 615 18.10 -4.53 -40.75
N ARG A 616 18.50 -3.58 -39.90
CA ARG A 616 17.70 -3.12 -38.79
C ARG A 616 16.52 -2.35 -39.30
N TYR A 617 15.46 -2.24 -38.52
CA TYR A 617 14.32 -1.42 -38.87
C TYR A 617 13.64 -0.81 -37.63
N PHE A 618 12.87 0.21 -37.84
CA PHE A 618 11.91 0.76 -36.91
C PHE A 618 10.60 1.09 -37.62
N TYR A 619 9.53 1.12 -36.85
CA TYR A 619 8.26 1.68 -37.27
C TYR A 619 8.15 3.11 -36.79
N PHE A 620 7.58 4.01 -37.61
CA PHE A 620 7.41 5.38 -37.18
C PHE A 620 6.57 5.46 -35.89
N PRO A 621 7.14 6.09 -34.84
CA PRO A 621 6.39 6.40 -33.63
C PRO A 621 5.47 7.61 -33.84
N SER A 622 4.50 7.80 -32.96
CA SER A 622 3.60 8.98 -32.99
C SER A 622 4.24 10.27 -32.44
N GLU A 623 5.38 10.15 -31.79
CA GLU A 623 6.09 11.24 -31.10
C GLU A 623 7.60 11.04 -31.18
N ASP A 624 8.38 12.09 -30.83
CA ASP A 624 9.84 12.00 -30.72
C ASP A 624 10.24 10.76 -29.91
N SER A 625 11.16 9.95 -30.42
CA SER A 625 11.49 8.66 -29.85
C SER A 625 12.97 8.32 -29.94
N THR A 626 13.48 7.70 -28.88
CA THR A 626 14.80 7.07 -28.86
C THR A 626 14.64 5.61 -29.19
N LEU A 627 15.29 5.14 -30.25
CA LEU A 627 15.36 3.72 -30.55
C LEU A 627 16.21 2.99 -29.49
N ALA A 628 15.86 1.72 -29.23
CA ALA A 628 16.70 0.89 -28.38
C ALA A 628 18.13 0.86 -28.91
N TRP A 629 19.09 1.22 -28.06
CA TRP A 629 20.49 1.20 -28.45
C TRP A 629 20.95 -0.22 -28.86
N LYS A 630 21.92 -0.31 -29.75
CA LYS A 630 22.42 -1.57 -30.28
C LYS A 630 23.93 -1.67 -30.14
N PHE A 631 24.42 -2.90 -29.99
CA PHE A 631 25.81 -3.16 -30.25
C PHE A 631 26.04 -3.21 -31.78
N PHE A 632 27.17 -2.71 -32.23
CA PHE A 632 27.57 -2.87 -33.63
C PHE A 632 27.69 -4.36 -33.97
N ASN A 633 27.04 -4.82 -35.04
CA ASN A 633 26.89 -6.23 -35.41
C ASN A 633 26.25 -7.10 -34.32
N ASP A 634 25.52 -6.51 -33.38
CA ASP A 634 24.96 -7.18 -32.18
C ASP A 634 26.00 -7.92 -31.32
N LYS A 635 27.28 -7.57 -31.47
CA LYS A 635 28.37 -8.14 -30.69
C LYS A 635 28.65 -7.35 -29.42
N ASN A 636 28.37 -8.00 -28.30
CA ASN A 636 28.71 -7.48 -26.96
C ASN A 636 30.14 -7.91 -26.59
N LEU A 637 30.83 -7.12 -25.77
CA LEU A 637 32.09 -7.50 -25.11
C LEU A 637 32.00 -8.81 -24.32
N ILE A 638 30.83 -9.10 -23.78
CA ILE A 638 30.54 -10.29 -22.96
C ILE A 638 30.40 -11.58 -23.81
N THR A 639 30.16 -11.46 -25.14
CA THR A 639 29.96 -12.64 -26.00
C THR A 639 31.25 -13.26 -26.55
N ASP A 640 32.41 -12.62 -26.30
CA ASP A 640 33.72 -13.21 -26.59
C ASP A 640 34.38 -13.93 -25.40
N ILE A 641 33.83 -13.81 -24.21
CA ILE A 641 33.87 -14.94 -23.29
C ILE A 641 33.00 -15.96 -24.01
N LYS A 642 33.60 -16.97 -24.69
CA LYS A 642 32.89 -18.20 -24.98
C LYS A 642 32.06 -18.48 -23.74
N GLU A 643 30.72 -18.41 -23.85
CA GLU A 643 29.93 -19.27 -23.03
C GLU A 643 30.44 -20.65 -23.37
N ASP A 644 31.43 -21.07 -22.63
CA ASP A 644 31.61 -22.46 -22.36
C ASP A 644 30.29 -22.84 -21.69
N LYS A 645 29.38 -23.33 -22.49
CA LYS A 645 28.19 -24.05 -22.02
C LYS A 645 28.62 -25.38 -21.41
N SER A 646 29.88 -25.49 -20.98
CA SER A 646 30.27 -26.50 -20.02
C SER A 646 29.61 -26.10 -18.72
N LEU A 647 28.60 -26.85 -18.33
CA LEU A 647 28.13 -26.89 -16.95
C LEU A 647 29.36 -26.89 -16.04
N PRO A 648 29.36 -26.14 -14.93
CA PRO A 648 30.45 -26.17 -13.99
C PRO A 648 30.83 -27.62 -13.68
N ASP A 649 32.12 -27.96 -13.68
CA ASP A 649 32.55 -29.31 -13.39
C ASP A 649 32.13 -29.79 -11.99
N ASP A 650 31.77 -28.84 -11.12
CA ASP A 650 31.33 -29.12 -9.76
C ASP A 650 30.40 -28.01 -9.22
N ILE A 651 29.70 -28.30 -8.11
CA ILE A 651 28.90 -27.31 -7.37
C ILE A 651 29.84 -26.30 -6.74
N LYS A 652 29.52 -24.99 -6.92
CA LYS A 652 30.29 -23.89 -6.32
C LYS A 652 29.39 -22.97 -5.50
N LEU A 653 29.88 -22.57 -4.33
CA LEU A 653 29.31 -21.52 -3.51
C LEU A 653 30.34 -20.40 -3.39
N TYR A 654 30.00 -19.25 -3.96
CA TYR A 654 30.88 -18.08 -3.90
C TYR A 654 30.74 -17.33 -2.60
N GLN A 655 31.79 -16.62 -2.17
CA GLN A 655 31.72 -15.71 -1.06
C GLN A 655 30.68 -14.64 -1.37
N ASN A 656 29.80 -14.36 -0.41
CA ASN A 656 28.83 -13.28 -0.56
C ASN A 656 29.52 -11.92 -0.72
N TYR A 657 28.92 -11.03 -1.48
CA TYR A 657 29.47 -9.69 -1.68
C TYR A 657 28.36 -8.62 -1.59
N PRO A 658 28.59 -7.53 -0.81
CA PRO A 658 29.75 -7.30 0.07
C PRO A 658 29.80 -8.27 1.27
N ASN A 659 31.00 -8.48 1.83
CA ASN A 659 31.24 -9.18 3.11
C ASN A 659 32.48 -8.59 3.77
N PRO A 660 32.42 -7.89 4.91
CA PRO A 660 31.19 -7.61 5.67
C PRO A 660 30.17 -6.76 4.91
N PHE A 661 28.88 -6.86 5.30
CA PHE A 661 27.80 -6.07 4.73
C PHE A 661 26.97 -5.38 5.83
N ASN A 662 26.28 -4.28 5.46
CA ASN A 662 25.49 -3.49 6.41
C ASN A 662 23.99 -3.78 6.31
N SER A 663 23.38 -3.67 5.10
CA SER A 663 21.95 -3.85 4.92
C SER A 663 21.58 -5.08 4.11
N SER A 664 22.40 -5.43 3.12
CA SER A 664 22.15 -6.59 2.26
C SER A 664 23.44 -7.12 1.61
N THR A 665 23.40 -8.36 1.21
CA THR A 665 24.50 -9.02 0.50
C THR A 665 23.99 -9.95 -0.58
N THR A 666 24.73 -10.08 -1.67
CA THR A 666 24.43 -10.98 -2.76
C THR A 666 25.18 -12.30 -2.58
N ILE A 667 24.43 -13.38 -2.63
CA ILE A 667 24.91 -14.76 -2.54
C ILE A 667 24.85 -15.37 -3.95
N LYS A 668 25.97 -15.94 -4.41
CA LYS A 668 26.04 -16.62 -5.72
C LYS A 668 26.45 -18.07 -5.55
N TYR A 669 25.83 -18.94 -6.34
CA TYR A 669 26.18 -20.35 -6.41
C TYR A 669 25.98 -20.90 -7.83
N GLU A 670 26.64 -22.03 -8.14
CA GLU A 670 26.56 -22.71 -9.40
C GLU A 670 26.29 -24.21 -9.20
N LEU A 671 25.45 -24.77 -10.08
CA LEU A 671 25.07 -26.17 -10.09
C LEU A 671 25.54 -26.83 -11.40
N ASN A 672 26.23 -27.97 -11.28
CA ASN A 672 26.71 -28.73 -12.42
C ASN A 672 25.65 -29.66 -13.05
N LYS A 673 24.58 -29.94 -12.33
CA LYS A 673 23.42 -30.72 -12.80
C LYS A 673 22.15 -30.32 -12.11
N ASP A 674 20.99 -30.66 -12.66
CA ASP A 674 19.69 -30.45 -12.05
C ASP A 674 19.65 -31.10 -10.67
N SER A 675 19.24 -30.33 -9.65
CA SER A 675 19.41 -30.72 -8.25
C SER A 675 18.31 -30.19 -7.36
N TYR A 676 17.99 -30.93 -6.30
CA TYR A 676 17.27 -30.33 -5.18
C TYR A 676 18.27 -29.53 -4.36
N VAL A 677 17.98 -28.24 -4.21
CA VAL A 677 18.85 -27.28 -3.51
C VAL A 677 18.22 -26.87 -2.20
N SER A 678 18.99 -26.95 -1.11
CA SER A 678 18.67 -26.31 0.16
C SER A 678 19.76 -25.25 0.45
N LEU A 679 19.37 -23.97 0.46
CA LEU A 679 20.25 -22.85 0.74
C LEU A 679 19.72 -22.11 1.97
N CYS A 680 20.43 -22.22 3.08
CA CYS A 680 20.00 -21.74 4.38
C CYS A 680 21.06 -20.92 5.08
N ILE A 681 20.64 -19.98 5.92
CA ILE A 681 21.52 -19.17 6.78
C ILE A 681 21.30 -19.59 8.24
N TYR A 682 22.41 -19.75 8.97
CA TYR A 682 22.44 -20.10 10.39
C TYR A 682 23.19 -19.04 11.17
N ASN A 683 22.85 -18.86 12.44
CA ASN A 683 23.62 -18.02 13.37
C ASN A 683 24.85 -18.79 13.92
N SER A 684 25.61 -18.14 14.80
CA SER A 684 26.81 -18.73 15.42
C SER A 684 26.53 -19.90 16.36
N LEU A 685 25.28 -20.08 16.80
CA LEU A 685 24.84 -21.20 17.63
C LEU A 685 24.34 -22.38 16.79
N GLY A 686 24.30 -22.24 15.46
CA GLY A 686 23.79 -23.26 14.54
C GLY A 686 22.26 -23.27 14.41
N GLU A 687 21.58 -22.25 14.90
CA GLU A 687 20.13 -22.09 14.75
C GLU A 687 19.81 -21.54 13.36
N LEU A 688 18.75 -22.07 12.73
CA LEU A 688 18.28 -21.63 11.41
C LEU A 688 17.74 -20.21 11.50
N VAL A 689 18.27 -19.33 10.66
CA VAL A 689 17.87 -17.91 10.57
C VAL A 689 17.00 -17.65 9.37
N LYS A 690 17.38 -18.18 8.19
CA LYS A 690 16.69 -17.92 6.93
C LYS A 690 16.80 -19.09 5.97
N VAL A 691 15.69 -19.46 5.35
CA VAL A 691 15.67 -20.33 4.17
C VAL A 691 15.62 -19.44 2.93
N LEU A 692 16.71 -19.43 2.16
CA LEU A 692 16.81 -18.64 0.93
C LEU A 692 16.27 -19.40 -0.29
N ASP A 693 16.52 -20.71 -0.35
CA ASP A 693 16.04 -21.60 -1.41
C ASP A 693 15.86 -23.01 -0.86
N ASN A 694 14.77 -23.68 -1.21
CA ASN A 694 14.49 -25.07 -0.85
C ASN A 694 13.59 -25.72 -1.91
N LYS A 695 14.16 -25.99 -3.10
CA LYS A 695 13.40 -26.47 -4.27
C LYS A 695 14.29 -27.19 -5.28
N PHE A 696 13.67 -27.81 -6.24
CA PHE A 696 14.39 -28.39 -7.40
C PHE A 696 14.77 -27.29 -8.38
N ILE A 697 16.07 -27.21 -8.73
CA ILE A 697 16.66 -26.16 -9.57
C ILE A 697 17.47 -26.81 -10.68
N LYS A 698 17.41 -26.27 -11.90
CA LYS A 698 18.18 -26.74 -13.06
C LYS A 698 19.66 -26.41 -12.91
N ALA A 699 20.52 -27.10 -13.64
CA ALA A 699 21.94 -26.76 -13.74
C ALA A 699 22.13 -25.33 -14.25
N GLY A 700 23.06 -24.58 -13.66
CA GLY A 700 23.30 -23.17 -14.00
C GLY A 700 23.84 -22.34 -12.86
N SER A 701 23.97 -21.03 -13.08
CA SER A 701 24.46 -20.04 -12.11
C SER A 701 23.29 -19.23 -11.54
N TYR A 702 23.26 -19.05 -10.22
CA TYR A 702 22.18 -18.40 -9.48
C TYR A 702 22.72 -17.31 -8.58
N SER A 703 21.86 -16.31 -8.32
CA SER A 703 22.19 -15.19 -7.45
C SER A 703 20.97 -14.80 -6.62
N ILE A 704 21.12 -14.75 -5.30
CA ILE A 704 20.07 -14.43 -4.34
C ILE A 704 20.54 -13.30 -3.43
N LEU A 705 19.66 -12.35 -3.15
CA LEU A 705 19.91 -11.27 -2.20
C LEU A 705 19.43 -11.67 -0.81
N TRP A 706 20.26 -11.48 0.22
CA TRP A 706 19.84 -11.52 1.62
C TRP A 706 19.92 -10.12 2.23
N ASP A 707 18.81 -9.67 2.79
CA ASP A 707 18.61 -8.34 3.36
C ASP A 707 18.84 -8.27 4.88
N GLY A 708 19.47 -9.30 5.48
CA GLY A 708 19.75 -9.36 6.91
C GLY A 708 18.52 -9.62 7.79
N ARG A 709 17.46 -10.22 7.23
CA ARG A 709 16.26 -10.61 7.96
C ARG A 709 16.15 -12.13 8.09
N ASP A 710 15.50 -12.58 9.17
CA ASP A 710 15.14 -13.97 9.38
C ASP A 710 13.89 -14.38 8.53
N ASP A 711 13.40 -15.60 8.73
CA ASP A 711 12.19 -16.07 8.05
C ASP A 711 10.91 -15.36 8.50
N ASN A 712 10.94 -14.70 9.65
CA ASN A 712 9.83 -13.90 10.16
C ASN A 712 9.89 -12.43 9.67
N GLY A 713 10.89 -12.08 8.85
CA GLY A 713 11.10 -10.73 8.36
C GLY A 713 11.74 -9.77 9.37
N ILE A 714 12.23 -10.28 10.50
CA ILE A 714 12.86 -9.49 11.56
C ILE A 714 14.35 -9.34 11.25
N TYR A 715 14.89 -8.13 11.38
CA TYR A 715 16.31 -7.88 11.23
C TYR A 715 17.11 -8.62 12.29
N VAL A 716 18.07 -9.44 11.85
CA VAL A 716 18.98 -10.13 12.76
C VAL A 716 20.07 -9.20 13.25
N PRO A 717 20.64 -9.40 14.45
CA PRO A 717 21.69 -8.54 15.02
C PRO A 717 22.99 -8.58 14.21
N SER A 718 23.87 -7.58 14.40
CA SER A 718 25.23 -7.62 13.89
C SER A 718 25.95 -8.87 14.41
N GLY A 719 26.67 -9.58 13.54
CA GLY A 719 27.31 -10.82 13.95
C GLY A 719 27.83 -11.67 12.79
N ILE A 720 28.24 -12.85 13.15
CA ILE A 720 28.72 -13.89 12.20
C ILE A 720 27.55 -14.84 11.93
N TYR A 721 27.32 -15.12 10.67
CA TYR A 721 26.34 -16.07 10.16
C TYR A 721 27.02 -17.07 9.24
N PHE A 722 26.41 -18.23 9.04
CA PHE A 722 26.90 -19.27 8.16
C PHE A 722 25.87 -19.58 7.08
N LEU A 723 26.27 -19.40 5.83
CA LEU A 723 25.53 -19.78 4.67
C LEU A 723 25.84 -21.23 4.32
N ASN A 724 24.82 -22.07 4.27
CA ASN A 724 24.94 -23.49 3.99
C ASN A 724 24.17 -23.83 2.69
N LEU A 725 24.88 -24.30 1.69
CA LEU A 725 24.34 -24.85 0.44
C LEU A 725 24.45 -26.35 0.47
N VAL A 726 23.33 -27.04 0.32
CA VAL A 726 23.29 -28.49 0.12
C VAL A 726 22.66 -28.77 -1.23
N ALA A 727 23.39 -29.47 -2.07
CA ALA A 727 22.90 -29.95 -3.37
C ALA A 727 23.70 -31.20 -3.79
N ASN A 728 23.07 -32.20 -4.40
CA ASN A 728 23.71 -33.43 -4.90
C ASN A 728 24.62 -34.13 -3.86
N GLU A 729 24.16 -34.25 -2.62
CA GLU A 729 24.89 -34.85 -1.49
C GLU A 729 26.16 -34.06 -1.05
N LYS A 730 26.44 -32.94 -1.72
CA LYS A 730 27.50 -32.01 -1.32
C LYS A 730 26.95 -30.92 -0.42
N ARG A 731 27.80 -30.55 0.56
CA ARG A 731 27.55 -29.43 1.45
C ARG A 731 28.69 -28.45 1.35
N LEU A 732 28.34 -27.18 1.06
CA LEU A 732 29.31 -26.07 1.03
C LEU A 732 28.85 -25.00 2.05
N VAL A 733 29.82 -24.44 2.77
CA VAL A 733 29.54 -23.46 3.83
C VAL A 733 30.42 -22.23 3.65
N ASN A 734 29.83 -21.04 3.71
CA ASN A 734 30.55 -19.77 3.74
C ASN A 734 30.15 -18.94 4.96
N LYS A 735 31.12 -18.13 5.42
CA LYS A 735 30.92 -17.20 6.54
C LYS A 735 30.40 -15.84 6.01
N LEU A 736 29.34 -15.36 6.61
CA LEU A 736 28.76 -14.03 6.39
C LEU A 736 29.04 -13.15 7.61
N ILE A 737 29.37 -11.88 7.40
CA ILE A 737 29.59 -10.91 8.49
C ILE A 737 28.63 -9.74 8.27
N LEU A 738 27.65 -9.58 9.17
CA LEU A 738 26.73 -8.48 9.19
C LEU A 738 27.20 -7.42 10.19
N LEU A 739 27.35 -6.19 9.74
CA LEU A 739 27.68 -5.01 10.56
C LEU A 739 26.55 -3.99 10.39
N LYS A 740 25.82 -3.71 11.45
CA LYS A 740 24.80 -2.65 11.49
C LYS A 740 25.35 -1.40 12.14
#